data_8e810671d9cd76a6c66e73314813ecaf
#
_entry.id   8e810671d9cd76a6c66e73314813ecaf
#
_cell.length_a   1.000
_cell.length_b   1.000
_cell.length_c   1.000
_cell.angle_alpha   90.00
_cell.angle_beta   90.00
_cell.angle_gamma   90.00
#
_symmetry.space_group_name_H-M   'P 1'
#
loop_
_entity.id
_entity.type
_entity.pdbx_description
1 polymer ?
#
loop_
_entity_poly.entity_id
_entity_poly.type
_entity_poly.pdbx_seq_one_letter_code
_entity_poly.pdbx_strand_id
1 'polypeptide(L)'
;MLTDTTRSPYAKVHALDGMKVKWTGGLWKERFDTCANSTVPQLKHMFDSKDISHVVENFKICAGDAEGDFDGTVFGDGDFYKWMESAIYTAYQTDNQLLKKEIENYIDLIGRAQQPDGYLSTKQIIGERTGNGVSRMGDINDFEVYNFGHMFTAACVHKRITGKNNFLTIAAKTADYLEHLYEEAERTGEVQTAVCPSHYMGLVEMYRTTGDKRYLKLARQAIALRDSVKNGMDDNQDKIPLKQHEKILGHAVRANYLYAGVADLCLEEEDPDYMEVLHKVWRSLVDKKLYITGGCGALYNGASPYGYFFDHQLVHQAYGYEYQLPNITAYNETCASLGGVFWAYRMFQLEPKAEYFDILERMMLNTNLAALSLDGKRFFYENMLRRAKELDYKLIWPLTRSEYILSYCCPPNLARTIAQSSEYAYLTSDNSVWTGMYGASEAQVKLENGGEFTLVQSTDYPFDGTIRFTAKDVKINAPVHLRLRVPGWSAGGSIKGAGADRELTKEDAGTYLDILVEDPQNMDVQLSLDMKVRYTVANNMVEETVGQAAIERGPLVYCCESVDTHAADLDDVYLDLNAEFTPVEFEIQGRRMMALETEEYTIDRSEFDRNALYQPLKYHGMSRKHVRLIPYYAWDNRDYGEMRIWFPVAYTV
;
A
#
# COMPACT_ATOMS: atom_id res chain seq x y z
N MET A 1 14.77 -2.66 -6.00
CA MET A 1 14.02 -3.91 -5.82
C MET A 1 13.50 -3.95 -4.40
N LEU A 2 12.19 -4.01 -4.25
CA LEU A 2 11.51 -4.00 -2.93
C LEU A 2 11.78 -5.29 -2.16
N THR A 3 11.67 -6.42 -2.85
CA THR A 3 12.00 -7.75 -2.34
C THR A 3 12.88 -8.48 -3.34
N ASP A 4 14.00 -9.05 -2.90
CA ASP A 4 14.85 -9.88 -3.77
C ASP A 4 14.68 -11.36 -3.43
N THR A 5 13.69 -11.99 -4.02
CA THR A 5 13.37 -13.40 -3.80
C THR A 5 14.06 -14.35 -4.79
N THR A 6 14.99 -13.87 -5.60
CA THR A 6 15.66 -14.69 -6.63
C THR A 6 16.38 -15.93 -6.09
N ARG A 7 16.71 -15.95 -4.78
CA ARG A 7 17.34 -17.07 -4.09
C ARG A 7 16.53 -17.61 -2.91
N SER A 8 15.30 -17.14 -2.75
CA SER A 8 14.39 -17.57 -1.68
C SER A 8 13.86 -18.98 -1.98
N PRO A 9 14.17 -19.98 -1.14
CA PRO A 9 13.96 -21.40 -1.50
C PRO A 9 12.49 -21.83 -1.53
N TYR A 10 11.60 -21.07 -0.85
CA TYR A 10 10.17 -21.38 -0.81
C TYR A 10 9.33 -20.44 -1.68
N ALA A 11 9.95 -19.48 -2.37
CA ALA A 11 9.27 -18.68 -3.37
C ALA A 11 8.91 -19.56 -4.59
N LYS A 12 7.65 -19.50 -5.01
CA LYS A 12 7.14 -20.19 -6.21
C LYS A 12 7.30 -19.33 -7.46
N VAL A 13 7.35 -18.03 -7.26
CA VAL A 13 7.63 -17.01 -8.28
C VAL A 13 8.55 -15.96 -7.68
N HIS A 14 9.45 -15.44 -8.50
CA HIS A 14 10.49 -14.52 -8.07
C HIS A 14 10.24 -13.11 -8.59
N ALA A 15 10.52 -12.11 -7.77
CA ALA A 15 10.43 -10.72 -8.18
C ALA A 15 11.38 -10.43 -9.35
N LEU A 16 10.86 -9.78 -10.39
CA LEU A 16 11.72 -9.21 -11.43
C LEU A 16 12.29 -7.88 -10.90
N ASP A 17 13.58 -7.64 -11.16
CA ASP A 17 14.23 -6.38 -10.76
C ASP A 17 13.46 -5.17 -11.34
N GLY A 18 12.84 -4.38 -10.49
CA GLY A 18 12.05 -3.23 -10.90
C GLY A 18 12.85 -2.15 -11.66
N MET A 19 14.17 -2.10 -11.48
CA MET A 19 15.04 -1.25 -12.31
C MET A 19 15.11 -1.70 -13.77
N LYS A 20 14.70 -2.94 -14.05
CA LYS A 20 14.57 -3.53 -15.39
C LYS A 20 13.18 -3.35 -15.98
N VAL A 21 12.22 -2.83 -15.21
CA VAL A 21 10.85 -2.57 -15.65
C VAL A 21 10.61 -1.07 -15.70
N LYS A 22 10.10 -0.57 -16.83
CA LYS A 22 9.79 0.84 -17.02
C LYS A 22 8.36 1.01 -17.48
N TRP A 23 7.61 1.83 -16.79
CA TRP A 23 6.33 2.32 -17.29
C TRP A 23 6.56 3.22 -18.50
N THR A 24 5.89 2.95 -19.61
CA THR A 24 6.06 3.68 -20.89
C THR A 24 4.90 4.59 -21.22
N GLY A 25 3.74 4.39 -20.58
CA GLY A 25 2.53 5.18 -20.79
C GLY A 25 1.43 4.89 -19.77
N GLY A 26 0.27 5.52 -19.97
CA GLY A 26 -0.92 5.34 -19.15
C GLY A 26 -0.77 5.84 -17.70
N LEU A 27 -1.68 5.40 -16.84
CA LEU A 27 -1.81 5.86 -15.45
C LEU A 27 -0.51 5.70 -14.66
N TRP A 28 0.15 4.53 -14.74
CA TRP A 28 1.33 4.26 -13.94
C TRP A 28 2.53 5.13 -14.32
N LYS A 29 2.72 5.41 -15.62
CA LYS A 29 3.76 6.34 -16.08
C LYS A 29 3.52 7.74 -15.55
N GLU A 30 2.27 8.21 -15.62
CA GLU A 30 1.87 9.51 -15.08
C GLU A 30 2.13 9.60 -13.57
N ARG A 31 1.75 8.57 -12.80
CA ARG A 31 1.94 8.53 -11.35
C ARG A 31 3.41 8.44 -10.97
N PHE A 32 4.21 7.64 -11.69
CA PHE A 32 5.65 7.59 -11.50
C PHE A 32 6.31 8.95 -11.77
N ASP A 33 5.96 9.61 -12.89
CA ASP A 33 6.50 10.92 -13.24
C ASP A 33 6.11 12.00 -12.21
N THR A 34 4.86 11.96 -11.74
CA THR A 34 4.40 12.85 -10.67
C THR A 34 5.19 12.59 -9.38
N CYS A 35 5.42 11.33 -9.03
CA CYS A 35 6.22 10.96 -7.87
C CYS A 35 7.66 11.49 -8.00
N ALA A 36 8.32 11.24 -9.13
CA ALA A 36 9.71 11.65 -9.35
C ALA A 36 9.89 13.17 -9.42
N ASN A 37 8.97 13.90 -10.07
CA ASN A 37 9.13 15.32 -10.37
C ASN A 37 8.41 16.26 -9.40
N SER A 38 7.48 15.74 -8.57
CA SER A 38 6.69 16.55 -7.65
C SER A 38 6.76 16.00 -6.22
N THR A 39 6.39 14.74 -5.99
CA THR A 39 6.26 14.16 -4.64
C THR A 39 7.62 14.04 -3.95
N VAL A 40 8.63 13.45 -4.60
CA VAL A 40 9.97 13.29 -4.01
C VAL A 40 10.62 14.64 -3.70
N PRO A 41 10.59 15.66 -4.59
CA PRO A 41 11.05 17.01 -4.25
C PRO A 41 10.27 17.69 -3.12
N GLN A 42 8.93 17.53 -3.07
CA GLN A 42 8.10 18.09 -2.01
C GLN A 42 8.45 17.49 -0.64
N LEU A 43 8.57 16.17 -0.56
CA LEU A 43 8.96 15.47 0.67
C LEU A 43 10.37 15.88 1.11
N LYS A 44 11.32 16.02 0.16
CA LYS A 44 12.66 16.55 0.44
C LYS A 44 12.59 17.91 1.13
N HIS A 45 11.79 18.82 0.56
CA HIS A 45 11.60 20.15 1.16
C HIS A 45 11.08 20.07 2.59
N MET A 46 10.11 19.17 2.87
CA MET A 46 9.59 18.98 4.22
C MET A 46 10.64 18.43 5.18
N PHE A 47 11.45 17.45 4.77
CA PHE A 47 12.49 16.85 5.62
C PHE A 47 13.70 17.78 5.84
N ASP A 48 14.07 18.57 4.84
CA ASP A 48 15.18 19.55 4.96
C ASP A 48 14.81 20.77 5.81
N SER A 49 13.51 21.04 5.94
CA SER A 49 13.04 22.23 6.67
C SER A 49 13.15 22.05 8.18
N LYS A 50 13.97 22.92 8.80
CA LYS A 50 14.07 23.02 10.24
C LYS A 50 12.75 23.42 10.90
N ASP A 51 11.95 24.28 10.24
CA ASP A 51 10.73 24.85 10.79
C ASP A 51 9.49 23.96 10.57
N ILE A 52 9.59 22.90 9.73
CA ILE A 52 8.47 22.02 9.41
C ILE A 52 8.64 20.67 10.11
N SER A 53 9.59 19.83 9.69
CA SER A 53 9.75 18.48 10.26
C SER A 53 10.93 18.32 11.20
N HIS A 54 11.94 19.17 11.07
CA HIS A 54 13.19 19.15 11.83
C HIS A 54 14.06 17.90 11.63
N VAL A 55 13.67 16.95 10.77
CA VAL A 55 14.29 15.61 10.71
C VAL A 55 15.77 15.68 10.29
N VAL A 56 16.09 16.35 9.18
CA VAL A 56 17.49 16.46 8.72
C VAL A 56 18.31 17.28 9.71
N GLU A 57 17.73 18.27 10.40
CA GLU A 57 18.42 19.03 11.43
C GLU A 57 18.76 18.15 12.63
N ASN A 58 17.90 17.23 13.06
CA ASN A 58 18.20 16.26 14.11
C ASN A 58 19.42 15.39 13.74
N PHE A 59 19.53 14.93 12.49
CA PHE A 59 20.73 14.22 12.03
C PHE A 59 21.99 15.10 12.07
N LYS A 60 21.91 16.39 11.70
CA LYS A 60 23.05 17.32 11.80
C LYS A 60 23.46 17.54 13.24
N ILE A 61 22.53 17.67 14.17
CA ILE A 61 22.80 17.78 15.61
C ILE A 61 23.52 16.50 16.10
N CYS A 62 23.03 15.32 15.72
CA CYS A 62 23.67 14.04 16.05
C CYS A 62 25.09 13.94 15.49
N ALA A 63 25.31 14.41 14.26
CA ALA A 63 26.63 14.41 13.60
C ALA A 63 27.60 15.47 14.16
N GLY A 64 27.10 16.45 14.92
CA GLY A 64 27.89 17.58 15.44
C GLY A 64 28.05 18.73 14.44
N ASP A 65 27.24 18.76 13.38
CA ASP A 65 27.21 19.83 12.38
C ASP A 65 26.31 21.01 12.80
N ALA A 66 25.44 20.78 13.79
CA ALA A 66 24.54 21.76 14.38
C ALA A 66 24.41 21.57 15.90
N GLU A 67 23.91 22.60 16.59
CA GLU A 67 23.57 22.55 18.01
C GLU A 67 22.06 22.74 18.20
N GLY A 68 21.46 22.11 19.22
CA GLY A 68 20.05 22.23 19.55
C GLY A 68 19.50 21.01 20.27
N ASP A 69 18.21 21.09 20.55
CA ASP A 69 17.42 19.99 21.10
C ASP A 69 16.75 19.19 19.99
N PHE A 70 16.28 17.99 20.32
CA PHE A 70 15.42 17.20 19.42
C PHE A 70 14.08 17.91 19.24
N ASP A 71 13.62 17.98 17.98
CA ASP A 71 12.27 18.45 17.65
C ASP A 71 11.65 17.55 16.56
N GLY A 72 10.33 17.53 16.49
CA GLY A 72 9.56 16.70 15.56
C GLY A 72 9.06 15.39 16.18
N THR A 73 8.79 14.41 15.34
CA THR A 73 8.18 13.13 15.74
C THR A 73 9.21 12.04 15.97
N VAL A 74 8.92 11.11 16.89
CA VAL A 74 9.80 9.99 17.27
C VAL A 74 10.05 8.98 16.12
N PHE A 75 9.19 8.96 15.11
CA PHE A 75 9.32 8.12 13.91
C PHE A 75 9.88 8.90 12.70
N GLY A 76 10.32 10.13 12.88
CA GLY A 76 10.84 10.98 11.81
C GLY A 76 12.06 10.38 11.09
N ASP A 77 12.95 9.72 11.81
CA ASP A 77 14.10 9.03 11.22
C ASP A 77 13.64 7.95 10.22
N GLY A 78 12.65 7.12 10.61
CA GLY A 78 12.08 6.09 9.75
C GLY A 78 11.34 6.66 8.54
N ASP A 79 10.65 7.78 8.71
CA ASP A 79 9.99 8.48 7.61
C ASP A 79 10.99 9.01 6.58
N PHE A 80 12.12 9.52 7.06
CA PHE A 80 13.21 9.95 6.20
C PHE A 80 13.84 8.77 5.43
N TYR A 81 14.05 7.62 6.06
CA TYR A 81 14.55 6.43 5.37
C TYR A 81 13.57 5.91 4.30
N LYS A 82 12.26 5.99 4.52
CA LYS A 82 11.26 5.69 3.48
C LYS A 82 11.33 6.65 2.30
N TRP A 83 11.51 7.95 2.58
CA TRP A 83 11.76 8.92 1.54
C TRP A 83 13.05 8.60 0.76
N MET A 84 14.14 8.23 1.45
CA MET A 84 15.39 7.81 0.82
C MET A 84 15.18 6.66 -0.19
N GLU A 85 14.34 5.67 0.12
CA GLU A 85 14.00 4.61 -0.84
C GLU A 85 13.38 5.19 -2.13
N SER A 86 12.40 6.10 -2.02
CA SER A 86 11.77 6.72 -3.18
C SER A 86 12.74 7.59 -3.97
N ALA A 87 13.60 8.34 -3.27
CA ALA A 87 14.61 9.20 -3.88
C ALA A 87 15.66 8.38 -4.64
N ILE A 88 16.17 7.30 -4.04
CA ILE A 88 17.13 6.40 -4.67
C ILE A 88 16.52 5.81 -5.95
N TYR A 89 15.33 5.25 -5.85
CA TYR A 89 14.69 4.58 -6.99
C TYR A 89 14.43 5.56 -8.15
N THR A 90 13.81 6.70 -7.87
CA THR A 90 13.49 7.70 -8.89
C THR A 90 14.74 8.35 -9.48
N ALA A 91 15.77 8.65 -8.67
CA ALA A 91 17.03 9.23 -9.14
C ALA A 91 17.73 8.34 -10.18
N TYR A 92 17.71 7.02 -9.98
CA TYR A 92 18.36 6.08 -10.89
C TYR A 92 17.49 5.72 -12.09
N GLN A 93 16.17 5.62 -11.94
CA GLN A 93 15.25 5.40 -13.07
C GLN A 93 15.20 6.60 -14.03
N THR A 94 15.36 7.84 -13.52
CA THR A 94 15.32 9.08 -14.31
C THR A 94 16.69 9.66 -14.64
N ASP A 95 17.76 9.02 -14.18
CA ASP A 95 19.15 9.48 -14.30
C ASP A 95 19.40 10.88 -13.70
N ASN A 96 18.72 11.26 -12.63
CA ASN A 96 18.86 12.56 -11.97
C ASN A 96 20.16 12.66 -11.17
N GLN A 97 21.22 13.24 -11.78
CA GLN A 97 22.55 13.33 -11.19
C GLN A 97 22.61 14.19 -9.93
N LEU A 98 21.79 15.25 -9.85
CA LEU A 98 21.74 16.10 -8.66
C LEU A 98 21.20 15.32 -7.46
N LEU A 99 20.07 14.65 -7.63
CA LEU A 99 19.46 13.86 -6.56
C LEU A 99 20.37 12.69 -6.14
N LYS A 100 21.06 12.03 -7.09
CA LYS A 100 22.07 11.01 -6.77
C LYS A 100 23.16 11.53 -5.85
N LYS A 101 23.67 12.75 -6.10
CA LYS A 101 24.67 13.40 -5.24
C LYS A 101 24.12 13.75 -3.86
N GLU A 102 22.90 14.26 -3.79
CA GLU A 102 22.24 14.59 -2.52
C GLU A 102 22.01 13.35 -1.65
N ILE A 103 21.59 12.22 -2.24
CA ILE A 103 21.46 10.93 -1.56
C ILE A 103 22.77 10.53 -0.87
N GLU A 104 23.91 10.63 -1.58
CA GLU A 104 25.20 10.28 -0.99
C GLU A 104 25.57 11.21 0.18
N ASN A 105 25.24 12.51 0.09
CA ASN A 105 25.46 13.46 1.18
C ASN A 105 24.60 13.10 2.43
N TYR A 106 23.35 12.66 2.22
CA TYR A 106 22.51 12.20 3.33
C TYR A 106 23.03 10.90 3.96
N ILE A 107 23.54 9.96 3.14
CA ILE A 107 24.16 8.74 3.65
C ILE A 107 25.39 9.06 4.49
N ASP A 108 26.23 10.01 4.07
CA ASP A 108 27.38 10.49 4.86
C ASP A 108 26.92 11.09 6.19
N LEU A 109 25.91 11.96 6.16
CA LEU A 109 25.33 12.58 7.36
C LEU A 109 24.79 11.52 8.35
N ILE A 110 24.02 10.55 7.87
CA ILE A 110 23.49 9.43 8.66
C ILE A 110 24.65 8.65 9.30
N GLY A 111 25.70 8.36 8.51
CA GLY A 111 26.88 7.63 9.00
C GLY A 111 27.64 8.37 10.10
N ARG A 112 27.75 9.71 10.03
CA ARG A 112 28.38 10.54 11.06
C ARG A 112 27.53 10.70 12.32
N ALA A 113 26.20 10.58 12.17
CA ALA A 113 25.27 10.60 13.30
C ALA A 113 25.28 9.29 14.12
N GLN A 114 25.65 8.15 13.49
CA GLN A 114 25.65 6.84 14.13
C GLN A 114 26.66 6.76 15.28
N GLN A 115 26.26 6.18 16.40
CA GLN A 115 27.12 5.97 17.55
C GLN A 115 28.13 4.83 17.31
N PRO A 116 29.25 4.80 18.07
CA PRO A 116 30.31 3.78 17.89
C PRO A 116 29.83 2.33 18.04
N ASP A 117 28.81 2.09 18.86
CA ASP A 117 28.19 0.77 19.08
C ASP A 117 27.16 0.39 18.01
N GLY A 118 26.97 1.23 16.98
CA GLY A 118 26.01 1.00 15.90
C GLY A 118 24.61 1.59 16.15
N TYR A 119 24.34 2.11 17.34
CA TYR A 119 23.05 2.71 17.66
C TYR A 119 22.79 3.98 16.85
N LEU A 120 21.54 4.15 16.38
CA LEU A 120 21.15 5.32 15.59
C LEU A 120 19.67 5.63 15.77
N SER A 121 19.34 6.51 16.70
CA SER A 121 18.04 7.16 16.83
C SER A 121 18.27 8.60 17.28
N THR A 122 17.84 9.56 16.49
CA THR A 122 18.21 10.97 16.71
C THR A 122 17.67 11.51 18.02
N LYS A 123 16.44 11.15 18.42
CA LYS A 123 15.83 11.57 19.68
C LYS A 123 16.67 11.18 20.88
N GLN A 124 17.06 9.90 20.99
CA GLN A 124 17.80 9.39 22.14
C GLN A 124 19.22 9.93 22.17
N ILE A 125 19.91 10.00 21.01
CA ILE A 125 21.27 10.53 20.93
C ILE A 125 21.31 11.99 21.40
N ILE A 126 20.36 12.82 20.93
CA ILE A 126 20.27 14.23 21.35
C ILE A 126 19.90 14.30 22.84
N GLY A 127 18.93 13.50 23.27
CA GLY A 127 18.49 13.48 24.66
C GLY A 127 19.57 13.05 25.65
N GLU A 128 20.43 12.09 25.31
CA GLU A 128 21.60 11.73 26.11
C GLU A 128 22.60 12.88 26.24
N ARG A 129 22.81 13.65 25.15
CA ARG A 129 23.73 14.80 25.18
C ARG A 129 23.19 15.98 25.97
N THR A 130 21.88 16.23 25.91
CA THR A 130 21.23 17.37 26.59
C THR A 130 20.78 17.03 28.00
N GLY A 131 20.83 15.76 28.41
CA GLY A 131 20.47 15.33 29.75
C GLY A 131 18.97 15.42 30.05
N ASN A 132 18.10 15.30 29.03
CA ASN A 132 16.64 15.42 29.18
C ASN A 132 15.94 14.14 29.70
N GLY A 133 16.70 13.12 30.13
CA GLY A 133 16.18 11.90 30.75
C GLY A 133 15.65 10.84 29.78
N VAL A 134 15.86 10.99 28.48
CA VAL A 134 15.52 9.97 27.49
C VAL A 134 16.58 8.86 27.51
N SER A 135 16.14 7.61 27.53
CA SER A 135 17.02 6.42 27.48
C SER A 135 16.79 5.62 26.21
N ARG A 136 17.87 5.00 25.72
CA ARG A 136 17.77 4.06 24.59
C ARG A 136 16.88 2.88 24.95
N MET A 137 16.01 2.48 24.06
CA MET A 137 15.06 1.36 24.23
C MET A 137 14.21 1.47 25.50
N GLY A 138 14.06 2.69 26.06
CA GLY A 138 13.32 2.92 27.30
C GLY A 138 11.81 2.92 27.14
N ASP A 139 11.30 3.37 26.00
CA ASP A 139 9.87 3.37 25.65
C ASP A 139 9.68 2.83 24.23
N ILE A 140 8.91 1.77 24.09
CA ILE A 140 8.60 1.18 22.77
C ILE A 140 7.90 2.16 21.83
N ASN A 141 7.20 3.17 22.38
CA ASN A 141 6.52 4.21 21.60
C ASN A 141 7.48 5.29 21.07
N ASP A 142 8.77 5.19 21.36
CA ASP A 142 9.82 5.99 20.71
C ASP A 142 10.22 5.46 19.32
N PHE A 143 9.63 4.34 18.89
CA PHE A 143 9.73 3.80 17.53
C PHE A 143 11.17 3.49 17.06
N GLU A 144 12.14 3.29 17.96
CA GLU A 144 13.55 3.10 17.62
C GLU A 144 13.74 1.93 16.64
N VAL A 145 13.21 0.75 16.97
CA VAL A 145 13.35 -0.46 16.14
C VAL A 145 12.56 -0.33 14.81
N TYR A 146 11.45 0.40 14.81
CA TYR A 146 10.76 0.76 13.57
C TYR A 146 11.63 1.60 12.64
N ASN A 147 12.32 2.60 13.18
CA ASN A 147 13.23 3.44 12.42
C ASN A 147 14.39 2.60 11.85
N PHE A 148 14.97 1.69 12.64
CA PHE A 148 16.02 0.77 12.17
C PHE A 148 15.56 -0.09 11.00
N GLY A 149 14.33 -0.65 11.06
CA GLY A 149 13.80 -1.48 9.99
C GLY A 149 13.69 -0.76 8.67
N HIS A 150 13.27 0.52 8.67
CA HIS A 150 13.22 1.32 7.45
C HIS A 150 14.61 1.69 6.93
N MET A 151 15.59 1.91 7.81
CA MET A 151 16.98 2.09 7.41
C MET A 151 17.52 0.83 6.72
N PHE A 152 17.24 -0.36 7.24
CA PHE A 152 17.67 -1.63 6.63
C PHE A 152 17.14 -1.77 5.21
N THR A 153 15.85 -1.50 5.00
CA THR A 153 15.23 -1.58 3.68
C THR A 153 15.85 -0.56 2.71
N ALA A 154 16.00 0.70 3.12
CA ALA A 154 16.60 1.75 2.31
C ALA A 154 18.05 1.43 1.93
N ALA A 155 18.83 0.89 2.86
CA ALA A 155 20.22 0.49 2.62
C ALA A 155 20.32 -0.68 1.64
N CYS A 156 19.39 -1.65 1.70
CA CYS A 156 19.32 -2.75 0.74
C CYS A 156 18.96 -2.26 -0.66
N VAL A 157 17.98 -1.37 -0.78
CA VAL A 157 17.60 -0.74 -2.06
C VAL A 157 18.79 0.02 -2.64
N HIS A 158 19.49 0.83 -1.84
CA HIS A 158 20.68 1.55 -2.27
C HIS A 158 21.77 0.60 -2.79
N LYS A 159 22.07 -0.46 -2.03
CA LYS A 159 23.08 -1.47 -2.42
C LYS A 159 22.73 -2.14 -3.75
N ARG A 160 21.49 -2.58 -3.92
CA ARG A 160 21.05 -3.29 -5.13
C ARG A 160 21.09 -2.41 -6.38
N ILE A 161 20.72 -1.14 -6.24
CA ILE A 161 20.67 -0.19 -7.35
C ILE A 161 22.07 0.33 -7.72
N THR A 162 22.91 0.62 -6.71
CA THR A 162 24.18 1.34 -6.92
C THR A 162 25.42 0.44 -6.90
N GLY A 163 25.31 -0.72 -6.26
CA GLY A 163 26.45 -1.59 -5.95
C GLY A 163 27.32 -1.10 -4.77
N LYS A 164 27.08 0.08 -4.20
CA LYS A 164 27.86 0.67 -3.10
C LYS A 164 27.49 0.04 -1.77
N ASN A 165 28.43 0.03 -0.80
CA ASN A 165 28.23 -0.56 0.53
C ASN A 165 28.08 0.47 1.65
N ASN A 166 28.30 1.77 1.38
CA ASN A 166 28.34 2.80 2.43
C ASN A 166 27.10 2.81 3.31
N PHE A 167 25.90 2.84 2.75
CA PHE A 167 24.66 2.80 3.52
C PHE A 167 24.43 1.42 4.17
N LEU A 168 24.71 0.34 3.45
CA LEU A 168 24.61 -1.01 3.99
C LEU A 168 25.55 -1.23 5.19
N THR A 169 26.74 -0.60 5.20
CA THR A 169 27.66 -0.68 6.34
C THR A 169 27.10 0.00 7.59
N ILE A 170 26.39 1.11 7.44
CA ILE A 170 25.69 1.79 8.54
C ILE A 170 24.58 0.88 9.08
N ALA A 171 23.75 0.36 8.20
CA ALA A 171 22.66 -0.57 8.55
C ALA A 171 23.17 -1.83 9.25
N ALA A 172 24.29 -2.41 8.79
CA ALA A 172 24.91 -3.59 9.40
C ALA A 172 25.29 -3.37 10.86
N LYS A 173 25.90 -2.23 11.20
CA LYS A 173 26.24 -1.90 12.60
C LYS A 173 25.01 -1.76 13.49
N THR A 174 23.92 -1.22 12.97
CA THR A 174 22.66 -1.14 13.73
C THR A 174 22.02 -2.53 13.89
N ALA A 175 22.16 -3.43 12.91
CA ALA A 175 21.73 -4.81 13.06
C ALA A 175 22.58 -5.57 14.12
N ASP A 176 23.89 -5.31 14.19
CA ASP A 176 24.76 -5.84 15.26
C ASP A 176 24.30 -5.35 16.65
N TYR A 177 23.90 -4.07 16.78
CA TYR A 177 23.30 -3.53 18.00
C TYR A 177 22.01 -4.27 18.38
N LEU A 178 21.12 -4.52 17.40
CA LEU A 178 19.89 -5.29 17.65
C LEU A 178 20.17 -6.74 18.03
N GLU A 179 21.20 -7.38 17.47
CA GLU A 179 21.58 -8.75 17.83
C GLU A 179 21.92 -8.82 19.31
N HIS A 180 22.75 -7.90 19.83
CA HIS A 180 23.06 -7.82 21.26
C HIS A 180 21.83 -7.54 22.12
N LEU A 181 20.92 -6.67 21.67
CA LEU A 181 19.69 -6.39 22.40
C LEU A 181 18.80 -7.65 22.55
N TYR A 182 18.66 -8.45 21.49
CA TYR A 182 17.81 -9.63 21.51
C TYR A 182 18.48 -10.81 22.24
N GLU A 183 19.79 -10.95 22.17
CA GLU A 183 20.54 -11.89 23.02
C GLU A 183 20.36 -11.58 24.52
N GLU A 184 20.38 -10.29 24.88
CA GLU A 184 20.12 -9.86 26.24
C GLU A 184 18.66 -10.11 26.66
N ALA A 185 17.70 -9.87 25.78
CA ALA A 185 16.29 -10.17 26.01
C ALA A 185 16.04 -11.66 26.27
N GLU A 186 16.66 -12.55 25.49
CA GLU A 186 16.58 -13.99 25.72
C GLU A 186 17.21 -14.40 27.07
N ARG A 187 18.36 -13.80 27.43
CA ARG A 187 19.07 -14.11 28.67
C ARG A 187 18.32 -13.65 29.92
N THR A 188 17.68 -12.49 29.88
CA THR A 188 16.99 -11.88 31.01
C THR A 188 15.51 -12.22 31.10
N GLY A 189 14.89 -12.57 29.98
CA GLY A 189 13.46 -12.70 29.85
C GLY A 189 12.70 -11.35 29.88
N GLU A 190 13.42 -10.23 29.76
CA GLU A 190 12.84 -8.88 29.62
C GLU A 190 12.71 -8.56 28.13
N VAL A 191 11.53 -8.86 27.58
CA VAL A 191 11.26 -8.75 26.15
C VAL A 191 10.32 -7.58 25.87
N GLN A 192 10.70 -6.74 24.89
CA GLN A 192 9.85 -5.73 24.29
C GLN A 192 9.66 -6.04 22.81
N THR A 193 8.44 -5.88 22.30
CA THR A 193 8.19 -5.94 20.86
C THR A 193 8.28 -4.54 20.25
N ALA A 194 8.80 -4.48 19.04
CA ALA A 194 8.80 -3.22 18.29
C ALA A 194 7.38 -2.82 17.90
N VAL A 195 7.06 -1.56 18.09
CA VAL A 195 5.86 -0.95 17.55
C VAL A 195 6.02 -0.81 16.04
N CYS A 196 5.04 -1.21 15.24
CA CYS A 196 5.13 -1.27 13.77
C CYS A 196 6.39 -2.02 13.28
N PRO A 197 6.40 -3.36 13.27
CA PRO A 197 7.62 -4.16 13.14
C PRO A 197 8.20 -4.20 11.72
N SER A 198 8.65 -3.07 11.21
CA SER A 198 9.30 -2.90 9.89
C SER A 198 10.60 -3.69 9.75
N HIS A 199 11.28 -3.93 10.88
CA HIS A 199 12.58 -4.60 10.92
C HIS A 199 12.51 -6.07 10.55
N TYR A 200 11.36 -6.74 10.64
CA TYR A 200 11.24 -8.13 10.18
C TYR A 200 11.49 -8.21 8.67
N MET A 201 10.78 -7.39 7.89
CA MET A 201 11.02 -7.26 6.46
C MET A 201 12.45 -6.77 6.16
N GLY A 202 12.93 -5.75 6.91
CA GLY A 202 14.26 -5.16 6.72
C GLY A 202 15.39 -6.15 6.94
N LEU A 203 15.34 -6.98 7.98
CA LEU A 203 16.36 -7.99 8.30
C LEU A 203 16.36 -9.13 7.25
N VAL A 204 15.20 -9.58 6.78
CA VAL A 204 15.14 -10.57 5.69
C VAL A 204 15.74 -9.98 4.40
N GLU A 205 15.48 -8.72 4.10
CA GLU A 205 16.11 -8.06 2.94
C GLU A 205 17.62 -7.86 3.12
N MET A 206 18.11 -7.62 4.33
CA MET A 206 19.56 -7.62 4.64
C MET A 206 20.17 -9.00 4.35
N TYR A 207 19.52 -10.10 4.76
CA TYR A 207 19.93 -11.44 4.40
C TYR A 207 19.97 -11.67 2.88
N ARG A 208 18.89 -11.34 2.18
CA ARG A 208 18.79 -11.50 0.72
C ARG A 208 19.86 -10.70 -0.03
N THR A 209 20.18 -9.50 0.47
CA THR A 209 21.16 -8.59 -0.15
C THR A 209 22.60 -9.03 0.09
N THR A 210 22.90 -9.56 1.29
CA THR A 210 24.28 -9.87 1.69
C THR A 210 24.62 -11.36 1.59
N GLY A 211 23.65 -12.25 1.74
CA GLY A 211 23.84 -13.69 1.94
C GLY A 211 24.25 -14.07 3.37
N ASP A 212 24.34 -13.10 4.29
CA ASP A 212 24.71 -13.35 5.68
C ASP A 212 23.51 -13.87 6.49
N LYS A 213 23.58 -15.16 6.87
CA LYS A 213 22.51 -15.85 7.61
C LYS A 213 22.23 -15.29 9.00
N ARG A 214 23.12 -14.46 9.56
CA ARG A 214 22.89 -13.82 10.85
C ARG A 214 21.62 -12.95 10.80
N TYR A 215 21.39 -12.23 9.71
CA TYR A 215 20.19 -11.39 9.57
C TYR A 215 18.91 -12.20 9.51
N LEU A 216 18.90 -13.35 8.84
CA LEU A 216 17.74 -14.24 8.84
C LEU A 216 17.48 -14.84 10.24
N LYS A 217 18.55 -15.27 10.92
CA LYS A 217 18.46 -15.72 12.32
C LYS A 217 17.87 -14.63 13.22
N LEU A 218 18.34 -13.40 13.06
CA LEU A 218 17.87 -12.24 13.83
C LEU A 218 16.40 -11.91 13.55
N ALA A 219 15.95 -11.97 12.30
CA ALA A 219 14.55 -11.80 11.93
C ALA A 219 13.64 -12.85 12.59
N ARG A 220 14.05 -14.12 12.54
CA ARG A 220 13.33 -15.24 13.18
C ARG A 220 13.28 -15.06 14.70
N GLN A 221 14.40 -14.71 15.34
CA GLN A 221 14.49 -14.44 16.77
C GLN A 221 13.56 -13.31 17.18
N ALA A 222 13.57 -12.19 16.45
CA ALA A 222 12.71 -11.05 16.70
C ALA A 222 11.21 -11.40 16.63
N ILE A 223 10.80 -12.23 15.66
CA ILE A 223 9.43 -12.73 15.56
C ILE A 223 9.09 -13.67 16.72
N ALA A 224 9.98 -14.61 17.06
CA ALA A 224 9.75 -15.57 18.13
C ALA A 224 9.68 -14.91 19.53
N LEU A 225 10.46 -13.86 19.78
CA LEU A 225 10.43 -13.11 21.03
C LEU A 225 9.08 -12.47 21.34
N ARG A 226 8.22 -12.23 20.34
CA ARG A 226 6.85 -11.71 20.54
C ARG A 226 6.04 -12.59 21.51
N ASP A 227 6.21 -13.90 21.45
CA ASP A 227 5.49 -14.85 22.30
C ASP A 227 5.96 -14.83 23.77
N SER A 228 7.06 -14.14 24.07
CA SER A 228 7.64 -13.99 25.40
C SER A 228 7.30 -12.66 26.08
N VAL A 229 6.55 -11.78 25.43
CA VAL A 229 6.15 -10.49 26.00
C VAL A 229 5.23 -10.69 27.19
N LYS A 230 5.61 -10.10 28.33
CA LYS A 230 4.79 -10.09 29.54
C LYS A 230 3.73 -9.02 29.41
N ASN A 231 2.56 -9.04 29.50
CA ASN A 231 1.55 -7.98 29.35
C ASN A 231 1.40 -7.47 27.91
N GLY A 232 1.40 -8.38 26.95
CA GLY A 232 1.16 -8.06 25.56
C GLY A 232 -0.22 -7.40 25.34
N MET A 233 -0.35 -6.66 24.23
CA MET A 233 -1.53 -5.87 23.88
C MET A 233 -2.02 -6.21 22.47
N ASP A 234 -3.34 -6.14 22.26
CA ASP A 234 -3.89 -6.29 20.91
C ASP A 234 -3.45 -5.16 19.97
N ASP A 235 -3.20 -3.97 20.51
CA ASP A 235 -2.71 -2.83 19.76
C ASP A 235 -1.41 -3.18 18.98
N ASN A 236 -0.57 -4.04 19.54
CA ASN A 236 0.68 -4.50 18.94
C ASN A 236 0.65 -6.01 18.53
N GLN A 237 -0.51 -6.66 18.52
CA GLN A 237 -0.71 -8.07 18.18
C GLN A 237 0.18 -9.05 18.99
N ASP A 238 0.49 -8.75 20.24
CA ASP A 238 1.31 -9.57 21.12
C ASP A 238 0.59 -10.01 22.42
N LYS A 239 -0.74 -9.88 22.45
CA LYS A 239 -1.60 -10.36 23.55
C LYS A 239 -1.64 -11.88 23.64
N ILE A 240 -1.63 -12.55 22.51
CA ILE A 240 -1.60 -14.01 22.39
C ILE A 240 -0.45 -14.43 21.47
N PRO A 241 0.08 -15.65 21.60
CA PRO A 241 1.13 -16.15 20.74
C PRO A 241 0.77 -16.08 19.25
N LEU A 242 1.74 -15.72 18.42
CA LEU A 242 1.53 -15.49 16.98
C LEU A 242 0.91 -16.71 16.27
N LYS A 243 1.35 -17.92 16.61
CA LYS A 243 0.82 -19.17 16.04
C LYS A 243 -0.63 -19.47 16.45
N GLN A 244 -1.22 -18.69 17.35
CA GLN A 244 -2.63 -18.79 17.77
C GLN A 244 -3.50 -17.70 17.14
N HIS A 245 -2.97 -16.87 16.25
CA HIS A 245 -3.76 -15.84 15.58
C HIS A 245 -4.73 -16.47 14.59
N GLU A 246 -6.01 -16.15 14.71
CA GLU A 246 -7.10 -16.62 13.82
C GLU A 246 -7.75 -15.48 13.05
N LYS A 247 -7.65 -14.25 13.56
CA LYS A 247 -8.28 -13.05 13.00
C LYS A 247 -7.29 -11.89 12.94
N ILE A 248 -7.42 -11.07 11.93
CA ILE A 248 -6.69 -9.80 11.91
C ILE A 248 -7.36 -8.83 12.88
N LEU A 249 -6.55 -8.22 13.74
CA LEU A 249 -7.02 -7.31 14.80
C LEU A 249 -5.91 -6.34 15.22
N GLY A 250 -6.24 -5.44 16.12
CA GLY A 250 -5.30 -4.48 16.66
C GLY A 250 -5.04 -3.32 15.70
N HIS A 251 -3.93 -2.62 15.91
CA HIS A 251 -3.54 -1.51 15.05
C HIS A 251 -3.22 -2.00 13.63
N ALA A 252 -3.88 -1.42 12.64
CA ALA A 252 -3.91 -1.99 11.29
C ALA A 252 -2.55 -1.99 10.57
N VAL A 253 -1.75 -0.91 10.73
CA VAL A 253 -0.40 -0.86 10.14
C VAL A 253 0.50 -1.91 10.76
N ARG A 254 0.47 -2.01 12.11
CA ARG A 254 1.30 -2.98 12.86
C ARG A 254 0.98 -4.41 12.46
N ALA A 255 -0.33 -4.74 12.32
CA ALA A 255 -0.79 -6.06 11.89
C ALA A 255 -0.28 -6.40 10.48
N ASN A 256 -0.50 -5.51 9.51
CA ASN A 256 -0.11 -5.77 8.12
C ASN A 256 1.41 -5.89 7.95
N TYR A 257 2.19 -5.09 8.70
CA TYR A 257 3.65 -5.19 8.72
C TYR A 257 4.14 -6.49 9.37
N LEU A 258 3.48 -6.91 10.47
CA LEU A 258 3.77 -8.18 11.12
C LEU A 258 3.59 -9.34 10.14
N TYR A 259 2.41 -9.45 9.51
CA TYR A 259 2.13 -10.57 8.61
C TYR A 259 2.93 -10.51 7.30
N ALA A 260 3.28 -9.31 6.81
CA ALA A 260 4.24 -9.17 5.72
C ALA A 260 5.64 -9.70 6.11
N GLY A 261 6.10 -9.40 7.33
CA GLY A 261 7.38 -9.91 7.84
C GLY A 261 7.38 -11.41 8.09
N VAL A 262 6.26 -11.98 8.59
CA VAL A 262 6.10 -13.44 8.73
C VAL A 262 6.09 -14.13 7.35
N ALA A 263 5.42 -13.53 6.36
CA ALA A 263 5.44 -14.06 4.99
C ALA A 263 6.85 -14.00 4.37
N ASP A 264 7.63 -12.95 4.67
CA ASP A 264 9.05 -12.89 4.28
C ASP A 264 9.87 -14.04 4.89
N LEU A 265 9.65 -14.35 6.17
CA LEU A 265 10.31 -15.48 6.82
C LEU A 265 9.91 -16.80 6.16
N CYS A 266 8.63 -16.99 5.82
CA CYS A 266 8.13 -18.19 5.14
C CYS A 266 8.68 -18.34 3.71
N LEU A 267 9.11 -17.27 3.05
CA LEU A 267 9.82 -17.34 1.77
C LEU A 267 11.23 -17.92 1.90
N GLU A 268 11.85 -17.80 3.09
CA GLU A 268 13.22 -18.25 3.39
C GLU A 268 13.28 -19.57 4.15
N GLU A 269 12.28 -19.85 4.99
CA GLU A 269 12.24 -21.03 5.86
C GLU A 269 10.85 -21.67 5.84
N GLU A 270 10.77 -22.99 5.78
CA GLU A 270 9.50 -23.71 5.83
C GLU A 270 8.92 -23.68 7.25
N ASP A 271 7.76 -23.06 7.43
CA ASP A 271 7.00 -23.11 8.68
C ASP A 271 5.49 -23.23 8.35
N PRO A 272 4.94 -24.45 8.38
CA PRO A 272 3.52 -24.68 8.07
C PRO A 272 2.57 -24.02 9.07
N ASP A 273 2.98 -23.84 10.35
CA ASP A 273 2.15 -23.18 11.36
C ASP A 273 2.00 -21.68 11.04
N TYR A 274 3.08 -21.01 10.62
CA TYR A 274 2.99 -19.62 10.18
C TYR A 274 2.19 -19.49 8.88
N MET A 275 2.32 -20.42 7.95
CA MET A 275 1.50 -20.41 6.74
C MET A 275 0.01 -20.56 7.06
N GLU A 276 -0.36 -21.43 8.02
CA GLU A 276 -1.75 -21.57 8.48
C GLU A 276 -2.28 -20.27 9.08
N VAL A 277 -1.50 -19.60 9.92
CA VAL A 277 -1.83 -18.27 10.48
C VAL A 277 -2.03 -17.25 9.37
N LEU A 278 -1.09 -17.14 8.43
CA LEU A 278 -1.17 -16.20 7.32
C LEU A 278 -2.46 -16.40 6.51
N HIS A 279 -2.87 -17.64 6.25
CA HIS A 279 -4.15 -17.93 5.55
C HIS A 279 -5.36 -17.51 6.39
N LYS A 280 -5.41 -17.84 7.68
CA LYS A 280 -6.54 -17.49 8.56
C LYS A 280 -6.73 -15.97 8.66
N VAL A 281 -5.64 -15.25 8.94
CA VAL A 281 -5.71 -13.79 9.11
C VAL A 281 -5.94 -13.08 7.77
N TRP A 282 -5.45 -13.63 6.65
CA TRP A 282 -5.76 -13.12 5.31
C TRP A 282 -7.26 -13.23 5.01
N ARG A 283 -7.89 -14.39 5.26
CA ARG A 283 -9.34 -14.55 5.11
C ARG A 283 -10.13 -13.61 6.01
N SER A 284 -9.68 -13.42 7.26
CA SER A 284 -10.30 -12.45 8.18
C SER A 284 -10.25 -11.01 7.63
N LEU A 285 -9.14 -10.62 7.00
CA LEU A 285 -9.01 -9.31 6.35
C LEU A 285 -9.95 -9.21 5.15
N VAL A 286 -9.75 -10.08 4.15
CA VAL A 286 -10.36 -9.93 2.83
C VAL A 286 -11.86 -10.16 2.86
N ASP A 287 -12.33 -11.14 3.62
CA ASP A 287 -13.73 -11.53 3.63
C ASP A 287 -14.61 -10.65 4.55
N LYS A 288 -14.00 -9.93 5.52
CA LYS A 288 -14.79 -9.32 6.60
C LYS A 288 -14.38 -7.91 7.04
N LYS A 289 -13.18 -7.43 6.67
CA LYS A 289 -12.63 -6.18 7.23
C LYS A 289 -11.99 -5.25 6.19
N LEU A 290 -12.02 -5.64 4.92
CA LEU A 290 -11.50 -4.85 3.82
C LEU A 290 -12.63 -4.00 3.23
N TYR A 291 -12.38 -2.71 3.04
CA TYR A 291 -13.31 -1.83 2.33
C TYR A 291 -13.26 -2.08 0.81
N ILE A 292 -14.34 -1.71 0.14
CA ILE A 292 -14.42 -1.81 -1.33
C ILE A 292 -13.28 -1.07 -2.04
N THR A 293 -12.77 0.00 -1.44
CA THR A 293 -11.62 0.78 -1.94
C THR A 293 -10.26 0.14 -1.65
N GLY A 294 -10.22 -0.97 -0.93
CA GLY A 294 -8.97 -1.56 -0.46
C GLY A 294 -8.38 -0.90 0.79
N GLY A 295 -9.12 0.04 1.40
CA GLY A 295 -8.79 0.57 2.72
C GLY A 295 -9.01 -0.48 3.80
N CYS A 296 -8.28 -0.38 4.90
CA CYS A 296 -8.43 -1.25 6.06
C CYS A 296 -8.04 -0.54 7.36
N GLY A 297 -8.46 -1.10 8.52
CA GLY A 297 -8.33 -0.40 9.78
C GLY A 297 -9.44 0.64 9.96
N ALA A 298 -10.65 0.16 10.23
CA ALA A 298 -11.87 0.96 10.17
C ALA A 298 -11.98 2.03 11.25
N LEU A 299 -11.36 1.82 12.41
CA LEU A 299 -11.60 2.62 13.61
C LEU A 299 -10.37 3.43 14.02
N TYR A 300 -10.58 4.69 14.38
CA TYR A 300 -9.55 5.48 15.05
C TYR A 300 -9.22 4.88 16.43
N ASN A 301 -10.24 4.58 17.21
CA ASN A 301 -10.13 3.86 18.48
C ASN A 301 -11.09 2.67 18.50
N GLY A 302 -10.56 1.52 18.87
CA GLY A 302 -11.31 0.31 19.12
C GLY A 302 -11.04 -0.26 20.51
N ALA A 303 -11.69 -1.37 20.84
CA ALA A 303 -11.46 -2.13 22.07
C ALA A 303 -10.86 -3.50 21.74
N SER A 304 -10.03 -4.02 22.63
CA SER A 304 -9.52 -5.38 22.54
C SER A 304 -10.66 -6.40 22.61
N PRO A 305 -10.78 -7.34 21.65
CA PRO A 305 -11.75 -8.44 21.73
C PRO A 305 -11.38 -9.48 22.79
N TYR A 306 -10.16 -9.45 23.32
CA TYR A 306 -9.67 -10.36 24.37
C TYR A 306 -9.63 -9.71 25.75
N GLY A 307 -10.09 -8.44 25.88
CA GLY A 307 -10.18 -7.76 27.16
C GLY A 307 -11.25 -8.36 28.06
N TYR A 308 -10.97 -8.42 29.36
CA TYR A 308 -11.98 -8.71 30.36
C TYR A 308 -12.79 -7.46 30.71
N PHE A 309 -13.97 -7.62 31.30
CA PHE A 309 -14.85 -6.51 31.65
C PHE A 309 -14.18 -5.36 32.42
N PHE A 310 -13.17 -5.66 33.24
CA PHE A 310 -12.42 -4.68 34.03
C PHE A 310 -11.05 -4.30 33.43
N ASP A 311 -10.64 -4.95 32.34
CA ASP A 311 -9.36 -4.69 31.65
C ASP A 311 -9.65 -4.23 30.22
N HIS A 312 -10.05 -2.97 30.09
CA HIS A 312 -10.32 -2.35 28.80
C HIS A 312 -9.01 -1.91 28.15
N GLN A 313 -8.56 -2.65 27.15
CA GLN A 313 -7.48 -2.21 26.30
C GLN A 313 -8.04 -1.33 25.17
N LEU A 314 -7.60 -0.09 25.14
CA LEU A 314 -7.80 0.78 24.00
C LEU A 314 -6.84 0.37 22.89
N VAL A 315 -7.38 0.20 21.68
CA VAL A 315 -6.62 -0.12 20.47
C VAL A 315 -6.74 1.07 19.52
N HIS A 316 -5.61 1.69 19.18
CA HIS A 316 -5.59 2.83 18.28
C HIS A 316 -5.54 2.38 16.82
N GLN A 317 -6.15 3.15 15.91
CA GLN A 317 -6.07 2.92 14.46
C GLN A 317 -6.40 1.46 14.10
N ALA A 318 -7.52 1.00 14.66
CA ALA A 318 -7.80 -0.41 14.84
C ALA A 318 -8.58 -1.03 13.68
N TYR A 319 -8.35 -2.31 13.45
CA TYR A 319 -9.38 -3.15 12.84
C TYR A 319 -10.60 -3.21 13.75
N GLY A 320 -11.79 -2.93 13.18
CA GLY A 320 -13.06 -3.13 13.86
C GLY A 320 -13.43 -4.60 14.03
N TYR A 321 -14.61 -4.85 14.58
CA TYR A 321 -15.23 -6.18 14.51
C TYR A 321 -15.48 -6.60 13.06
N GLU A 322 -15.76 -7.88 12.85
CA GLU A 322 -16.15 -8.39 11.53
C GLU A 322 -17.35 -7.59 11.01
N TYR A 323 -17.27 -7.10 9.76
CA TYR A 323 -18.28 -6.27 9.08
C TYR A 323 -18.50 -4.86 9.67
N GLN A 324 -17.70 -4.41 10.62
CA GLN A 324 -17.76 -3.05 11.14
C GLN A 324 -16.96 -2.11 10.23
N LEU A 325 -17.64 -1.52 9.25
CA LEU A 325 -17.02 -0.72 8.18
C LEU A 325 -17.74 0.64 8.03
N PRO A 326 -17.58 1.58 8.99
CA PRO A 326 -18.17 2.92 8.91
C PRO A 326 -17.66 3.69 7.69
N ASN A 327 -18.50 4.53 7.07
CA ASN A 327 -18.16 5.28 5.87
C ASN A 327 -17.61 6.68 6.18
N ILE A 328 -18.31 7.46 7.02
CA ILE A 328 -17.88 8.83 7.40
C ILE A 328 -16.66 8.78 8.30
N THR A 329 -16.67 7.88 9.27
CA THR A 329 -15.62 7.72 10.28
C THR A 329 -14.63 6.61 9.92
N ALA A 330 -14.57 6.22 8.66
CA ALA A 330 -13.60 5.26 8.16
C ALA A 330 -12.18 5.82 8.35
N TYR A 331 -11.42 5.24 9.28
CA TYR A 331 -10.06 5.69 9.52
C TYR A 331 -9.16 5.35 8.33
N ASN A 332 -9.11 4.09 7.94
CA ASN A 332 -8.45 3.63 6.72
C ASN A 332 -7.11 4.33 6.47
N GLU A 333 -6.19 4.19 7.40
CA GLU A 333 -4.87 4.79 7.28
C GLU A 333 -4.17 4.35 6.00
N THR A 334 -3.59 5.29 5.26
CA THR A 334 -2.84 5.00 4.02
C THR A 334 -1.75 3.97 4.26
N CYS A 335 -0.98 4.04 5.37
CA CYS A 335 0.04 3.05 5.69
C CYS A 335 -0.52 1.66 5.95
N ALA A 336 -1.76 1.53 6.43
CA ALA A 336 -2.40 0.23 6.62
C ALA A 336 -2.68 -0.45 5.27
N SER A 337 -3.25 0.28 4.32
CA SER A 337 -3.45 -0.21 2.95
C SER A 337 -2.11 -0.57 2.28
N LEU A 338 -1.08 0.27 2.42
CA LEU A 338 0.27 -0.03 1.89
C LEU A 338 0.89 -1.28 2.52
N GLY A 339 0.72 -1.47 3.84
CA GLY A 339 1.13 -2.70 4.52
C GLY A 339 0.42 -3.94 3.96
N GLY A 340 -0.86 -3.80 3.61
CA GLY A 340 -1.63 -4.83 2.92
C GLY A 340 -1.08 -5.17 1.52
N VAL A 341 -0.63 -4.16 0.77
CA VAL A 341 0.08 -4.35 -0.52
C VAL A 341 1.36 -5.16 -0.34
N PHE A 342 2.17 -4.83 0.67
CA PHE A 342 3.42 -5.55 0.96
C PHE A 342 3.17 -7.00 1.34
N TRP A 343 2.12 -7.26 2.12
CA TRP A 343 1.73 -8.60 2.52
C TRP A 343 1.15 -9.41 1.35
N ALA A 344 0.22 -8.84 0.58
CA ALA A 344 -0.36 -9.49 -0.61
C ALA A 344 0.71 -9.92 -1.63
N TYR A 345 1.71 -9.06 -1.87
CA TYR A 345 2.81 -9.35 -2.79
C TYR A 345 3.65 -10.56 -2.33
N ARG A 346 3.91 -10.68 -1.03
CA ARG A 346 4.64 -11.81 -0.46
C ARG A 346 3.83 -13.11 -0.50
N MET A 347 2.54 -13.01 -0.19
CA MET A 347 1.62 -14.15 -0.32
C MET A 347 1.57 -14.68 -1.76
N PHE A 348 1.57 -13.78 -2.74
CA PHE A 348 1.65 -14.19 -4.14
C PHE A 348 2.95 -14.93 -4.47
N GLN A 349 4.06 -14.51 -3.91
CA GLN A 349 5.34 -15.18 -4.15
C GLN A 349 5.41 -16.56 -3.49
N LEU A 350 4.74 -16.76 -2.36
CA LEU A 350 4.56 -18.07 -1.72
C LEU A 350 3.57 -18.96 -2.47
N GLU A 351 2.47 -18.39 -2.94
CA GLU A 351 1.38 -19.09 -3.63
C GLU A 351 0.83 -18.20 -4.75
N PRO A 352 1.16 -18.44 -6.02
CA PRO A 352 0.78 -17.56 -7.13
C PRO A 352 -0.71 -17.68 -7.50
N LYS A 353 -1.58 -17.19 -6.61
CA LYS A 353 -3.03 -17.11 -6.79
C LYS A 353 -3.42 -15.69 -7.20
N ALA A 354 -4.29 -15.55 -8.21
CA ALA A 354 -4.71 -14.26 -8.75
C ALA A 354 -5.34 -13.34 -7.68
N GLU A 355 -6.01 -13.90 -6.68
CA GLU A 355 -6.66 -13.13 -5.61
C GLU A 355 -5.72 -12.18 -4.87
N TYR A 356 -4.44 -12.55 -4.67
CA TYR A 356 -3.48 -11.68 -3.99
C TYR A 356 -3.19 -10.43 -4.81
N PHE A 357 -3.07 -10.55 -6.13
CA PHE A 357 -2.94 -9.39 -7.01
C PHE A 357 -4.25 -8.64 -7.20
N ASP A 358 -5.41 -9.29 -7.14
CA ASP A 358 -6.70 -8.60 -7.19
C ASP A 358 -6.86 -7.65 -5.99
N ILE A 359 -6.48 -8.10 -4.79
CA ILE A 359 -6.49 -7.26 -3.58
C ILE A 359 -5.40 -6.18 -3.62
N LEU A 360 -4.17 -6.54 -4.03
CA LEU A 360 -3.07 -5.59 -4.21
C LEU A 360 -3.47 -4.46 -5.18
N GLU A 361 -4.00 -4.80 -6.34
CA GLU A 361 -4.45 -3.86 -7.37
C GLU A 361 -5.58 -2.96 -6.86
N ARG A 362 -6.57 -3.52 -6.15
CA ARG A 362 -7.66 -2.77 -5.50
C ARG A 362 -7.12 -1.75 -4.51
N MET A 363 -6.19 -2.15 -3.64
CA MET A 363 -5.51 -1.26 -2.69
C MET A 363 -4.73 -0.15 -3.41
N MET A 364 -3.96 -0.51 -4.43
CA MET A 364 -3.11 0.44 -5.15
C MET A 364 -3.94 1.45 -5.94
N LEU A 365 -4.88 1.00 -6.78
CA LEU A 365 -5.61 1.86 -7.71
C LEU A 365 -6.71 2.71 -7.05
N ASN A 366 -7.14 2.37 -5.83
CA ASN A 366 -8.19 3.13 -5.15
C ASN A 366 -7.62 3.85 -3.92
N THR A 367 -7.54 3.20 -2.75
CA THR A 367 -7.12 3.88 -1.50
C THR A 367 -5.74 4.53 -1.63
N ASN A 368 -4.74 3.82 -2.14
CA ASN A 368 -3.37 4.35 -2.15
C ASN A 368 -3.19 5.50 -3.15
N LEU A 369 -3.74 5.41 -4.37
CA LEU A 369 -3.72 6.54 -5.28
C LEU A 369 -4.63 7.70 -4.81
N ALA A 370 -5.75 7.41 -4.12
CA ALA A 370 -6.59 8.45 -3.53
C ALA A 370 -5.86 9.22 -2.42
N ALA A 371 -4.92 8.59 -1.74
CA ALA A 371 -4.15 9.26 -0.69
C ALA A 371 -3.21 10.36 -1.21
N LEU A 372 -2.91 10.42 -2.51
CA LEU A 372 -2.05 11.42 -3.15
C LEU A 372 -2.88 12.34 -4.05
N SER A 373 -2.69 13.66 -3.92
CA SER A 373 -3.28 14.61 -4.86
C SER A 373 -2.76 14.40 -6.29
N LEU A 374 -3.52 14.84 -7.28
CA LEU A 374 -3.14 14.68 -8.68
C LEU A 374 -1.84 15.42 -9.04
N ASP A 375 -1.55 16.53 -8.35
CA ASP A 375 -0.29 17.28 -8.47
C ASP A 375 0.89 16.67 -7.68
N GLY A 376 0.63 15.66 -6.84
CA GLY A 376 1.64 14.92 -6.08
C GLY A 376 2.19 15.61 -4.84
N LYS A 377 1.55 16.67 -4.32
CA LYS A 377 2.09 17.51 -3.23
C LYS A 377 1.34 17.40 -1.91
N ARG A 378 0.10 16.91 -1.94
CA ARG A 378 -0.77 16.85 -0.77
C ARG A 378 -1.26 15.41 -0.55
N PHE A 379 -1.51 15.08 0.72
CA PHE A 379 -1.75 13.70 1.15
C PHE A 379 -2.93 13.57 2.08
N PHE A 380 -3.67 12.47 1.96
CA PHE A 380 -4.54 11.98 3.02
C PHE A 380 -3.78 11.04 3.95
N TYR A 381 -4.03 11.19 5.24
CA TYR A 381 -3.67 10.19 6.24
C TYR A 381 -4.76 9.12 6.33
N GLU A 382 -6.00 9.54 6.57
CA GLU A 382 -7.20 8.70 6.59
C GLU A 382 -8.00 8.82 5.29
N ASN A 383 -8.60 7.70 4.84
CA ASN A 383 -9.29 7.61 3.56
C ASN A 383 -10.77 7.26 3.77
N MET A 384 -11.59 8.28 3.91
CA MET A 384 -13.03 8.14 4.13
C MET A 384 -13.78 7.72 2.86
N LEU A 385 -14.94 7.08 3.02
CA LEU A 385 -15.82 6.69 1.92
C LEU A 385 -16.99 7.65 1.72
N ARG A 386 -17.16 8.57 2.64
CA ARG A 386 -18.17 9.64 2.57
C ARG A 386 -17.67 10.87 3.31
N ARG A 387 -17.73 12.03 2.65
CA ARG A 387 -17.59 13.36 3.26
C ARG A 387 -18.93 14.06 3.18
N ALA A 388 -19.58 14.31 4.32
CA ALA A 388 -20.87 14.96 4.42
C ALA A 388 -20.70 16.48 4.56
N LYS A 389 -21.61 17.24 3.93
CA LYS A 389 -21.53 18.71 3.85
C LYS A 389 -21.69 19.40 5.19
N GLU A 390 -22.60 18.90 6.02
CA GLU A 390 -23.03 19.59 7.26
C GLU A 390 -22.46 18.95 8.53
N LEU A 391 -21.64 17.93 8.39
CA LEU A 391 -21.03 17.28 9.52
C LEU A 391 -19.62 17.88 9.74
N ASP A 392 -19.51 18.84 10.65
CA ASP A 392 -18.21 19.35 11.10
C ASP A 392 -17.55 18.32 12.03
N TYR A 393 -17.26 17.16 11.46
CA TYR A 393 -16.65 16.03 12.12
C TYR A 393 -15.35 15.64 11.43
N LYS A 394 -14.32 15.57 12.21
CA LYS A 394 -13.05 14.96 11.83
C LYS A 394 -12.59 14.04 12.94
N LEU A 395 -11.89 12.96 12.59
CA LEU A 395 -11.24 12.12 13.59
C LEU A 395 -10.08 12.88 14.21
N ILE A 396 -8.92 12.81 13.62
CA ILE A 396 -7.75 13.56 14.09
C ILE A 396 -7.09 14.37 12.96
N TRP A 397 -7.25 13.90 11.71
CA TRP A 397 -6.59 14.48 10.56
C TRP A 397 -7.53 15.37 9.74
N PRO A 398 -7.00 16.25 8.88
CA PRO A 398 -7.81 17.08 8.00
C PRO A 398 -8.70 16.25 7.06
N LEU A 399 -9.92 16.75 6.77
CA LEU A 399 -10.85 16.14 5.82
C LEU A 399 -10.47 16.40 4.35
N THR A 400 -9.38 17.12 4.12
CA THR A 400 -8.76 17.38 2.80
C THR A 400 -7.30 16.99 2.83
N ARG A 401 -6.70 16.76 1.66
CA ARG A 401 -5.28 16.49 1.58
C ARG A 401 -4.46 17.67 2.03
N SER A 402 -3.39 17.41 2.77
CA SER A 402 -2.49 18.41 3.34
C SER A 402 -1.05 18.18 2.85
N GLU A 403 -0.27 19.27 2.72
CA GLU A 403 1.15 19.19 2.34
C GLU A 403 2.00 18.58 3.45
N TYR A 404 1.66 18.92 4.69
CA TYR A 404 2.29 18.39 5.89
C TYR A 404 1.26 18.10 6.97
N ILE A 405 1.45 17.02 7.68
CA ILE A 405 0.71 16.61 8.88
C ILE A 405 1.73 16.12 9.91
N LEU A 406 1.44 16.31 11.20
CA LEU A 406 2.39 15.96 12.25
C LEU A 406 2.86 14.50 12.20
N SER A 407 1.95 13.55 11.95
CA SER A 407 2.32 12.15 11.71
C SER A 407 2.60 11.96 10.22
N TYR A 408 3.86 12.07 9.84
CA TYR A 408 4.26 12.10 8.43
C TYR A 408 4.64 10.72 7.86
N CYS A 409 4.20 9.63 8.48
CA CYS A 409 4.55 8.27 8.05
C CYS A 409 3.98 7.86 6.68
N CYS A 410 2.77 8.33 6.34
CA CYS A 410 2.06 7.94 5.12
C CYS A 410 2.66 8.53 3.83
N PRO A 411 3.00 9.84 3.73
CA PRO A 411 3.52 10.42 2.50
C PRO A 411 4.78 9.73 1.96
N PRO A 412 5.87 9.52 2.73
CA PRO A 412 7.06 8.84 2.21
C PRO A 412 6.84 7.34 1.98
N ASN A 413 5.94 6.69 2.75
CA ASN A 413 5.57 5.30 2.51
C ASN A 413 4.84 5.13 1.16
N LEU A 414 3.94 6.05 0.86
CA LEU A 414 3.24 6.10 -0.43
C LEU A 414 4.22 6.43 -1.58
N ALA A 415 5.11 7.42 -1.39
CA ALA A 415 6.10 7.79 -2.38
C ALA A 415 7.00 6.62 -2.77
N ARG A 416 7.54 5.85 -1.79
CA ARG A 416 8.37 4.68 -2.09
C ARG A 416 7.59 3.58 -2.82
N THR A 417 6.31 3.40 -2.51
CA THR A 417 5.48 2.38 -3.15
C THR A 417 5.14 2.77 -4.59
N ILE A 418 4.84 4.04 -4.87
CA ILE A 418 4.61 4.52 -6.24
C ILE A 418 5.91 4.51 -7.05
N ALA A 419 7.03 4.98 -6.48
CA ALA A 419 8.34 4.94 -7.13
C ALA A 419 8.71 3.53 -7.58
N GLN A 420 8.43 2.52 -6.75
CA GLN A 420 8.74 1.11 -7.00
C GLN A 420 7.56 0.32 -7.60
N SER A 421 6.49 0.97 -8.07
CA SER A 421 5.28 0.30 -8.57
C SER A 421 5.55 -0.66 -9.74
N SER A 422 6.58 -0.42 -10.53
CA SER A 422 6.97 -1.30 -11.64
C SER A 422 7.41 -2.71 -11.19
N GLU A 423 7.78 -2.89 -9.92
CA GLU A 423 8.12 -4.22 -9.36
C GLU A 423 6.89 -5.14 -9.22
N TYR A 424 5.68 -4.55 -9.19
CA TYR A 424 4.44 -5.32 -9.15
C TYR A 424 3.93 -5.71 -10.55
N ALA A 425 4.63 -5.32 -11.63
CA ALA A 425 4.17 -5.62 -12.98
C ALA A 425 4.43 -7.08 -13.39
N TYR A 426 5.60 -7.61 -13.04
CA TYR A 426 6.02 -8.94 -13.49
C TYR A 426 6.82 -9.71 -12.44
N LEU A 427 6.61 -11.05 -12.44
CA LEU A 427 7.43 -12.01 -11.72
C LEU A 427 7.86 -13.13 -12.69
N THR A 428 8.82 -13.93 -12.29
CA THR A 428 9.33 -15.04 -13.11
C THR A 428 9.37 -16.34 -12.32
N SER A 429 9.25 -17.47 -13.03
CA SER A 429 9.57 -18.81 -12.53
C SER A 429 9.97 -19.70 -13.70
N ASP A 430 11.01 -20.53 -13.53
CA ASP A 430 11.52 -21.43 -14.59
C ASP A 430 11.64 -20.70 -15.95
N ASN A 431 10.77 -21.06 -16.91
CA ASN A 431 10.65 -20.43 -18.23
C ASN A 431 9.36 -19.59 -18.39
N SER A 432 8.81 -19.10 -17.28
CA SER A 432 7.54 -18.38 -17.25
C SER A 432 7.71 -16.92 -16.84
N VAL A 433 6.88 -16.03 -17.43
CA VAL A 433 6.65 -14.66 -16.96
C VAL A 433 5.22 -14.56 -16.46
N TRP A 434 5.05 -14.12 -15.22
CA TRP A 434 3.77 -13.89 -14.57
C TRP A 434 3.43 -12.41 -14.59
N THR A 435 2.24 -12.05 -15.04
CA THR A 435 1.77 -10.67 -14.97
C THR A 435 1.12 -10.40 -13.62
N GLY A 436 1.53 -9.32 -12.97
CA GLY A 436 0.89 -8.80 -11.76
C GLY A 436 -0.06 -7.65 -12.08
N MET A 437 0.38 -6.39 -11.86
CA MET A 437 -0.36 -5.20 -12.27
C MET A 437 -0.17 -4.92 -13.76
N TYR A 438 -1.27 -4.59 -14.43
CA TYR A 438 -1.24 -4.18 -15.82
C TYR A 438 -0.95 -2.67 -15.98
N GLY A 439 -0.17 -2.34 -17.03
CA GLY A 439 0.15 -0.97 -17.43
C GLY A 439 1.15 -0.97 -18.58
N ALA A 440 1.09 0.04 -19.44
CA ALA A 440 2.01 0.15 -20.56
C ALA A 440 3.46 0.19 -20.06
N SER A 441 4.26 -0.81 -20.45
CA SER A 441 5.58 -1.03 -19.88
C SER A 441 6.53 -1.79 -20.80
N GLU A 442 7.83 -1.65 -20.52
CA GLU A 442 8.90 -2.50 -21.06
C GLU A 442 9.65 -3.14 -19.90
N ALA A 443 9.84 -4.47 -19.98
CA ALA A 443 10.53 -5.25 -18.97
C ALA A 443 11.68 -6.06 -19.61
N GLN A 444 12.91 -5.86 -19.13
CA GLN A 444 14.04 -6.71 -19.46
C GLN A 444 13.93 -8.00 -18.65
N VAL A 445 13.46 -9.06 -19.28
CA VAL A 445 13.25 -10.37 -18.67
C VAL A 445 14.50 -11.21 -18.83
N LYS A 446 14.91 -11.86 -17.74
CA LYS A 446 15.89 -12.93 -17.73
C LYS A 446 15.29 -14.13 -17.02
N LEU A 447 15.15 -15.24 -17.74
CA LEU A 447 14.59 -16.48 -17.22
C LEU A 447 15.69 -17.37 -16.60
N GLU A 448 15.32 -18.32 -15.76
CA GLU A 448 16.25 -19.23 -15.10
C GLU A 448 17.02 -20.12 -16.09
N ASN A 449 16.40 -20.49 -17.21
CA ASN A 449 17.05 -21.23 -18.29
C ASN A 449 18.08 -20.39 -19.08
N GLY A 450 18.32 -19.13 -18.69
CA GLY A 450 19.26 -18.20 -19.31
C GLY A 450 18.70 -17.44 -20.51
N GLY A 451 17.42 -17.62 -20.87
CA GLY A 451 16.77 -16.88 -21.94
C GLY A 451 16.58 -15.40 -21.55
N GLU A 452 16.86 -14.51 -22.49
CA GLU A 452 16.71 -13.05 -22.29
C GLU A 452 15.86 -12.45 -23.41
N PHE A 453 14.98 -11.53 -23.07
CA PHE A 453 14.19 -10.70 -24.01
C PHE A 453 13.63 -9.47 -23.31
N THR A 454 13.19 -8.49 -24.10
CA THR A 454 12.41 -7.37 -23.59
C THR A 454 10.93 -7.63 -23.86
N LEU A 455 10.13 -7.84 -22.79
CA LEU A 455 8.68 -7.92 -22.88
C LEU A 455 8.12 -6.51 -22.98
N VAL A 456 7.23 -6.28 -23.95
CA VAL A 456 6.53 -5.01 -24.15
C VAL A 456 5.04 -5.23 -23.90
N GLN A 457 4.47 -4.49 -22.98
CA GLN A 457 3.04 -4.44 -22.70
C GLN A 457 2.46 -3.11 -23.18
N SER A 458 1.53 -3.17 -24.12
CA SER A 458 0.82 -2.01 -24.66
C SER A 458 -0.64 -2.04 -24.20
N THR A 459 -1.07 -1.00 -23.47
CA THR A 459 -2.42 -0.93 -22.91
C THR A 459 -2.73 0.48 -22.42
N ASP A 460 -4.02 0.82 -22.34
CA ASP A 460 -4.55 2.00 -21.62
C ASP A 460 -5.25 1.59 -20.30
N TYR A 461 -4.94 0.42 -19.78
CA TYR A 461 -5.45 -0.06 -18.49
C TYR A 461 -5.09 0.90 -17.35
N PRO A 462 -6.01 1.22 -16.43
CA PRO A 462 -7.31 0.61 -16.16
C PRO A 462 -8.51 1.29 -16.88
N PHE A 463 -8.28 2.12 -17.89
CA PHE A 463 -9.35 2.83 -18.62
C PHE A 463 -9.92 2.01 -19.78
N ASP A 464 -9.11 1.11 -20.35
CA ASP A 464 -9.51 0.12 -21.36
C ASP A 464 -9.03 -1.28 -20.94
N GLY A 465 -9.76 -2.31 -21.37
CA GLY A 465 -9.47 -3.71 -21.01
C GLY A 465 -8.53 -4.43 -21.97
N THR A 466 -8.05 -3.77 -23.03
CA THR A 466 -7.17 -4.39 -24.04
C THR A 466 -5.71 -4.30 -23.60
N ILE A 467 -5.05 -5.45 -23.53
CA ILE A 467 -3.66 -5.59 -23.08
C ILE A 467 -2.92 -6.46 -24.10
N ARG A 468 -1.95 -5.89 -24.79
CA ARG A 468 -1.18 -6.58 -25.82
C ARG A 468 0.27 -6.79 -25.39
N PHE A 469 0.78 -8.00 -25.57
CA PHE A 469 2.14 -8.39 -25.25
C PHE A 469 2.91 -8.73 -26.53
N THR A 470 4.08 -8.12 -26.67
CA THR A 470 5.05 -8.42 -27.73
C THR A 470 6.43 -8.54 -27.11
N ALA A 471 7.39 -9.11 -27.84
CA ALA A 471 8.77 -9.19 -27.39
C ALA A 471 9.72 -8.53 -28.39
N LYS A 472 10.83 -8.00 -27.88
CA LYS A 472 11.96 -7.49 -28.67
C LYS A 472 13.29 -7.91 -28.04
N ASP A 473 14.38 -7.76 -28.77
CA ASP A 473 15.74 -8.13 -28.31
C ASP A 473 15.83 -9.59 -27.82
N VAL A 474 15.13 -10.49 -28.49
CA VAL A 474 14.96 -11.89 -28.06
C VAL A 474 16.24 -12.68 -28.26
N LYS A 475 16.77 -13.29 -27.19
CA LYS A 475 17.97 -14.13 -27.17
C LYS A 475 17.66 -15.54 -26.64
N ILE A 476 16.47 -16.02 -26.90
CA ILE A 476 16.01 -17.36 -26.53
C ILE A 476 15.37 -18.01 -27.74
N ASN A 477 15.67 -19.31 -27.95
CA ASN A 477 15.07 -20.14 -29.02
C ASN A 477 14.17 -21.25 -28.44
N ALA A 478 13.85 -21.19 -27.12
CA ALA A 478 12.95 -22.12 -26.47
C ALA A 478 11.59 -21.43 -26.19
N PRO A 479 10.50 -22.21 -26.12
CA PRO A 479 9.19 -21.67 -25.74
C PRO A 479 9.20 -20.97 -24.37
N VAL A 480 8.35 -19.96 -24.25
CA VAL A 480 8.15 -19.18 -23.02
C VAL A 480 6.67 -19.25 -22.61
N HIS A 481 6.41 -19.50 -21.35
CA HIS A 481 5.06 -19.39 -20.80
C HIS A 481 4.78 -17.96 -20.38
N LEU A 482 3.71 -17.38 -20.91
CA LEU A 482 3.18 -16.10 -20.48
C LEU A 482 1.96 -16.37 -19.60
N ARG A 483 2.10 -16.16 -18.28
CA ARG A 483 1.05 -16.34 -17.29
C ARG A 483 0.28 -15.05 -17.14
N LEU A 484 -0.91 -14.97 -17.73
CA LEU A 484 -1.75 -13.77 -17.76
C LEU A 484 -2.82 -13.83 -16.69
N ARG A 485 -2.84 -12.85 -15.79
CA ARG A 485 -3.88 -12.74 -14.77
C ARG A 485 -5.22 -12.35 -15.41
N VAL A 486 -6.26 -13.11 -15.15
CA VAL A 486 -7.64 -12.69 -15.37
C VAL A 486 -8.20 -12.23 -14.03
N PRO A 487 -8.40 -10.91 -13.81
CA PRO A 487 -8.87 -10.43 -12.52
C PRO A 487 -10.24 -11.00 -12.14
N GLY A 488 -10.48 -11.20 -10.84
CA GLY A 488 -11.75 -11.75 -10.33
C GLY A 488 -12.99 -10.90 -10.66
N TRP A 489 -12.81 -9.62 -10.95
CA TRP A 489 -13.89 -8.73 -11.37
C TRP A 489 -14.30 -8.91 -12.84
N SER A 490 -13.47 -9.53 -13.69
CA SER A 490 -13.73 -9.68 -15.13
C SER A 490 -14.67 -10.87 -15.38
N ALA A 491 -15.87 -10.59 -15.84
CA ALA A 491 -16.88 -11.64 -16.09
C ALA A 491 -16.77 -12.27 -17.50
N GLY A 492 -15.81 -11.83 -18.32
CA GLY A 492 -15.61 -12.27 -19.70
C GLY A 492 -14.49 -11.50 -20.40
N GLY A 493 -14.44 -11.67 -21.72
CA GLY A 493 -13.41 -11.09 -22.57
C GLY A 493 -12.89 -12.08 -23.59
N SER A 494 -11.66 -11.91 -24.06
CA SER A 494 -11.03 -12.85 -25.00
C SER A 494 -9.51 -12.87 -24.85
N ILE A 495 -8.91 -13.99 -25.25
CA ILE A 495 -7.47 -14.12 -25.47
C ILE A 495 -7.24 -14.42 -26.95
N LYS A 496 -6.23 -13.79 -27.58
CA LYS A 496 -5.84 -13.99 -28.98
C LYS A 496 -4.32 -14.09 -29.09
N GLY A 497 -3.86 -14.87 -30.05
CA GLY A 497 -2.46 -15.06 -30.36
C GLY A 497 -1.84 -16.31 -29.71
N ALA A 498 -0.66 -16.69 -30.16
CA ALA A 498 0.08 -17.88 -29.73
C ALA A 498 -0.75 -19.19 -29.77
N GLY A 499 -1.76 -19.30 -30.64
CA GLY A 499 -2.61 -20.48 -30.75
C GLY A 499 -3.65 -20.62 -29.62
N ALA A 500 -3.82 -19.62 -28.75
CA ALA A 500 -4.72 -19.65 -27.59
C ALA A 500 -6.05 -18.93 -27.82
N ASP A 501 -6.45 -18.70 -29.08
CA ASP A 501 -7.62 -17.90 -29.45
C ASP A 501 -8.91 -18.48 -28.87
N ARG A 502 -9.52 -17.79 -27.90
CA ARG A 502 -10.83 -18.13 -27.32
C ARG A 502 -11.47 -16.98 -26.55
N GLU A 503 -12.76 -17.10 -26.34
CA GLU A 503 -13.47 -16.25 -25.40
C GLU A 503 -13.15 -16.67 -23.95
N LEU A 504 -13.16 -15.71 -23.02
CA LEU A 504 -13.05 -15.93 -21.59
C LEU A 504 -14.44 -16.15 -20.99
N THR A 505 -14.49 -17.00 -19.99
CA THR A 505 -15.70 -17.34 -19.25
C THR A 505 -15.59 -16.89 -17.79
N LYS A 506 -16.65 -17.09 -17.01
CA LYS A 506 -16.62 -16.80 -15.57
C LYS A 506 -15.62 -17.65 -14.79
N GLU A 507 -15.34 -18.84 -15.28
CA GLU A 507 -14.37 -19.76 -14.66
C GLU A 507 -12.93 -19.29 -14.83
N ASP A 508 -12.65 -18.44 -15.80
CA ASP A 508 -11.34 -17.83 -15.99
C ASP A 508 -11.09 -16.68 -14.98
N ALA A 509 -12.13 -16.06 -14.47
CA ALA A 509 -12.03 -14.94 -13.52
C ALA A 509 -11.34 -15.38 -12.22
N GLY A 510 -10.41 -14.58 -11.72
CA GLY A 510 -9.61 -14.88 -10.54
C GLY A 510 -8.55 -15.97 -10.76
N THR A 511 -8.16 -16.22 -12.01
CA THR A 511 -7.15 -17.25 -12.37
C THR A 511 -6.00 -16.67 -13.20
N TYR A 512 -5.04 -17.52 -13.54
CA TYR A 512 -3.99 -17.26 -14.51
C TYR A 512 -4.17 -18.13 -15.75
N LEU A 513 -4.18 -17.52 -16.93
CA LEU A 513 -4.08 -18.23 -18.19
C LEU A 513 -2.63 -18.60 -18.44
N ASP A 514 -2.38 -19.82 -18.84
CA ASP A 514 -1.07 -20.30 -19.27
C ASP A 514 -0.96 -20.28 -20.80
N ILE A 515 -0.26 -19.31 -21.35
CA ILE A 515 -0.10 -19.14 -22.80
C ILE A 515 1.31 -19.58 -23.17
N LEU A 516 1.42 -20.69 -23.88
CA LEU A 516 2.69 -21.16 -24.43
C LEU A 516 3.03 -20.40 -25.71
N VAL A 517 4.05 -19.56 -25.65
CA VAL A 517 4.60 -18.85 -26.81
C VAL A 517 5.74 -19.68 -27.38
N GLU A 518 5.44 -20.48 -28.41
CA GLU A 518 6.40 -21.37 -29.06
C GLU A 518 7.56 -20.61 -29.72
N ASP A 519 7.28 -19.45 -30.29
CA ASP A 519 8.25 -18.58 -30.94
C ASP A 519 8.25 -17.18 -30.30
N PRO A 520 9.10 -16.94 -29.28
CA PRO A 520 9.21 -15.63 -28.63
C PRO A 520 9.64 -14.49 -29.56
N GLN A 521 10.29 -14.78 -30.72
CA GLN A 521 10.65 -13.75 -31.71
C GLN A 521 9.44 -13.11 -32.35
N ASN A 522 8.35 -13.87 -32.48
CA ASN A 522 7.09 -13.44 -33.08
C ASN A 522 5.94 -13.38 -32.04
N MET A 523 6.28 -13.12 -30.76
CA MET A 523 5.29 -12.98 -29.70
C MET A 523 4.31 -11.87 -30.04
N ASP A 524 3.03 -12.22 -30.12
CA ASP A 524 1.89 -11.29 -30.22
C ASP A 524 0.69 -11.94 -29.56
N VAL A 525 0.44 -11.54 -28.31
CA VAL A 525 -0.64 -12.06 -27.47
C VAL A 525 -1.48 -10.91 -26.98
N GLN A 526 -2.79 -10.97 -27.16
CA GLN A 526 -3.73 -9.94 -26.71
C GLN A 526 -4.75 -10.54 -25.76
N LEU A 527 -4.77 -10.03 -24.54
CA LEU A 527 -5.83 -10.22 -23.56
C LEU A 527 -6.79 -9.04 -23.63
N SER A 528 -8.10 -9.31 -23.74
CA SER A 528 -9.15 -8.30 -23.68
C SER A 528 -10.10 -8.64 -22.54
N LEU A 529 -10.20 -7.77 -21.54
CA LEU A 529 -11.02 -7.92 -20.34
C LEU A 529 -12.34 -7.14 -20.50
N ASP A 530 -13.45 -7.71 -20.03
CA ASP A 530 -14.75 -7.04 -20.06
C ASP A 530 -14.81 -5.94 -18.99
N MET A 531 -14.85 -4.69 -19.44
CA MET A 531 -14.85 -3.48 -18.60
C MET A 531 -16.27 -2.92 -18.33
N LYS A 532 -17.26 -3.79 -18.23
CA LYS A 532 -18.62 -3.37 -17.89
C LYS A 532 -18.70 -2.71 -16.51
N VAL A 533 -19.60 -1.75 -16.39
CA VAL A 533 -19.97 -1.16 -15.11
C VAL A 533 -20.69 -2.22 -14.26
N ARG A 534 -20.34 -2.29 -12.99
CA ARG A 534 -20.92 -3.22 -12.03
C ARG A 534 -21.51 -2.46 -10.84
N TYR A 535 -22.69 -2.91 -10.42
CA TYR A 535 -23.30 -2.52 -9.15
C TYR A 535 -22.86 -3.54 -8.09
N THR A 536 -22.11 -3.07 -7.10
CA THR A 536 -21.56 -3.91 -6.04
C THR A 536 -22.28 -3.63 -4.73
N VAL A 537 -22.77 -4.66 -4.06
CA VAL A 537 -23.40 -4.58 -2.74
C VAL A 537 -22.47 -5.19 -1.68
N ALA A 538 -22.49 -4.66 -0.48
CA ALA A 538 -21.80 -5.27 0.65
C ALA A 538 -22.63 -6.39 1.29
N ASN A 539 -21.97 -7.20 2.14
CA ASN A 539 -22.67 -8.13 3.01
C ASN A 539 -23.67 -7.37 3.91
N ASN A 540 -24.86 -7.91 4.11
CA ASN A 540 -25.90 -7.26 4.93
C ASN A 540 -25.51 -7.02 6.39
N MET A 541 -24.44 -7.66 6.87
CA MET A 541 -23.85 -7.39 8.19
C MET A 541 -23.09 -6.05 8.24
N VAL A 542 -22.81 -5.44 7.10
CA VAL A 542 -22.26 -4.06 7.02
C VAL A 542 -23.44 -3.09 7.10
N GLU A 543 -23.83 -2.73 8.31
CA GLU A 543 -25.07 -1.99 8.59
C GLU A 543 -25.16 -0.66 7.84
N GLU A 544 -24.04 0.05 7.67
CA GLU A 544 -23.99 1.38 7.02
C GLU A 544 -24.26 1.35 5.51
N THR A 545 -24.22 0.18 4.87
CA THR A 545 -24.41 0.05 3.42
C THR A 545 -25.64 -0.79 3.04
N VAL A 546 -26.49 -1.13 4.00
CA VAL A 546 -27.75 -1.86 3.73
C VAL A 546 -28.64 -1.06 2.80
N GLY A 547 -29.09 -1.67 1.70
CA GLY A 547 -29.91 -1.01 0.68
C GLY A 547 -29.14 -0.04 -0.23
N GLN A 548 -27.82 -0.09 -0.19
CA GLN A 548 -26.94 0.73 -1.03
C GLN A 548 -26.10 -0.14 -1.96
N ALA A 549 -25.66 0.46 -3.06
CA ALA A 549 -24.66 -0.12 -3.95
C ALA A 549 -23.54 0.89 -4.25
N ALA A 550 -22.37 0.37 -4.53
CA ALA A 550 -21.25 1.13 -5.09
C ALA A 550 -21.08 0.77 -6.57
N ILE A 551 -20.51 1.69 -7.33
CA ILE A 551 -20.26 1.52 -8.75
C ILE A 551 -18.77 1.23 -8.98
N GLU A 552 -18.49 0.16 -9.72
CA GLU A 552 -17.15 -0.23 -10.15
C GLU A 552 -17.10 -0.40 -11.67
N ARG A 553 -15.94 -0.09 -12.26
CA ARG A 553 -15.63 -0.42 -13.65
C ARG A 553 -14.17 -0.88 -13.75
N GLY A 554 -13.95 -2.11 -14.25
CA GLY A 554 -12.64 -2.73 -14.13
C GLY A 554 -12.21 -2.79 -12.66
N PRO A 555 -10.97 -2.44 -12.32
CA PRO A 555 -10.47 -2.45 -10.94
C PRO A 555 -10.81 -1.17 -10.15
N LEU A 556 -11.42 -0.17 -10.80
CA LEU A 556 -11.69 1.14 -10.21
C LEU A 556 -13.04 1.18 -9.50
N VAL A 557 -13.03 1.73 -8.30
CA VAL A 557 -14.21 2.16 -7.56
C VAL A 557 -14.51 3.61 -7.92
N TYR A 558 -15.77 3.95 -8.08
CA TYR A 558 -16.23 5.28 -8.45
C TYR A 558 -16.92 5.99 -7.30
N CYS A 559 -16.81 7.31 -7.28
CA CYS A 559 -17.50 8.17 -6.33
C CYS A 559 -18.11 9.37 -7.04
N CYS A 560 -19.08 10.02 -6.39
CA CYS A 560 -19.60 11.31 -6.82
C CYS A 560 -19.13 12.39 -5.85
N GLU A 561 -18.72 13.54 -6.37
CA GLU A 561 -18.56 14.77 -5.61
C GLU A 561 -19.76 15.71 -5.87
N SER A 562 -20.08 16.60 -4.93
CA SER A 562 -21.23 17.50 -5.07
C SER A 562 -21.17 18.38 -6.32
N VAL A 563 -19.97 18.64 -6.84
CA VAL A 563 -19.76 19.37 -8.11
C VAL A 563 -20.17 18.58 -9.37
N ASP A 564 -20.35 17.28 -9.24
CA ASP A 564 -20.65 16.35 -10.35
C ASP A 564 -22.14 16.01 -10.49
N THR A 565 -23.01 16.68 -9.75
CA THR A 565 -24.45 16.44 -9.81
C THR A 565 -25.24 17.74 -9.72
N HIS A 566 -26.44 17.72 -10.29
CA HIS A 566 -27.44 18.78 -10.14
C HIS A 566 -28.41 18.53 -8.96
N ALA A 567 -28.18 17.49 -8.15
CA ALA A 567 -28.87 17.28 -6.89
C ALA A 567 -28.51 18.39 -5.88
N ALA A 568 -29.42 18.71 -4.97
CA ALA A 568 -29.15 19.68 -3.92
C ALA A 568 -28.16 19.13 -2.87
N ASP A 569 -28.17 17.80 -2.70
CA ASP A 569 -27.38 17.06 -1.75
C ASP A 569 -27.07 15.66 -2.31
N LEU A 570 -25.90 15.11 -2.03
CA LEU A 570 -25.56 13.74 -2.47
C LEU A 570 -26.42 12.67 -1.77
N ASP A 571 -26.98 12.97 -0.61
CA ASP A 571 -27.90 12.07 0.08
C ASP A 571 -29.25 11.93 -0.63
N ASP A 572 -29.56 12.84 -1.55
CA ASP A 572 -30.77 12.82 -2.35
C ASP A 572 -30.63 11.97 -3.64
N VAL A 573 -29.39 11.51 -3.96
CA VAL A 573 -29.12 10.71 -5.14
C VAL A 573 -29.36 9.23 -4.87
N TYR A 574 -30.19 8.59 -5.70
CA TYR A 574 -30.55 7.18 -5.65
C TYR A 574 -30.24 6.49 -6.97
N LEU A 575 -29.49 5.38 -6.93
CA LEU A 575 -29.16 4.62 -8.12
C LEU A 575 -30.41 3.98 -8.75
N ASP A 576 -30.58 4.17 -10.04
CA ASP A 576 -31.54 3.41 -10.86
C ASP A 576 -30.83 2.21 -11.48
N LEU A 577 -31.22 0.99 -11.07
CA LEU A 577 -30.64 -0.25 -11.60
C LEU A 577 -30.85 -0.45 -13.11
N ASN A 578 -31.74 0.34 -13.73
CA ASN A 578 -31.97 0.34 -15.17
C ASN A 578 -31.21 1.48 -15.89
N ALA A 579 -30.51 2.33 -15.16
CA ALA A 579 -29.72 3.38 -15.77
C ALA A 579 -28.47 2.81 -16.46
N GLU A 580 -28.20 3.33 -17.65
CA GLU A 580 -26.97 3.01 -18.37
C GLU A 580 -25.91 4.05 -18.07
N PHE A 581 -24.76 3.59 -17.62
CA PHE A 581 -23.57 4.43 -17.44
C PHE A 581 -22.79 4.52 -18.75
N THR A 582 -22.53 5.75 -19.19
CA THR A 582 -21.70 6.03 -20.36
C THR A 582 -20.28 6.38 -19.90
N PRO A 583 -19.25 5.57 -20.22
CA PRO A 583 -17.87 5.96 -19.98
C PRO A 583 -17.49 7.15 -20.87
N VAL A 584 -16.94 8.20 -20.25
CA VAL A 584 -16.51 9.43 -20.96
C VAL A 584 -15.10 9.80 -20.52
N GLU A 585 -14.29 10.28 -21.46
CA GLU A 585 -13.01 10.90 -21.09
C GLU A 585 -13.27 12.19 -20.33
N PHE A 586 -12.60 12.32 -19.21
CA PHE A 586 -12.71 13.46 -18.31
C PHE A 586 -11.35 13.88 -17.81
N GLU A 587 -11.20 15.15 -17.47
CA GLU A 587 -9.93 15.70 -17.03
C GLU A 587 -10.11 16.54 -15.76
N ILE A 588 -9.23 16.30 -14.79
CA ILE A 588 -9.09 17.13 -13.59
C ILE A 588 -7.64 17.57 -13.49
N GLN A 589 -7.37 18.86 -13.40
CA GLN A 589 -6.01 19.44 -13.30
C GLN A 589 -5.04 18.93 -14.39
N GLY A 590 -5.50 18.76 -15.63
CA GLY A 590 -4.70 18.26 -16.75
C GLY A 590 -4.40 16.75 -16.67
N ARG A 591 -5.10 16.00 -15.82
CA ARG A 591 -4.97 14.55 -15.69
C ARG A 591 -6.20 13.86 -16.27
N ARG A 592 -5.94 13.04 -17.30
CA ARG A 592 -6.98 12.26 -17.97
C ARG A 592 -7.46 11.10 -17.10
N MET A 593 -8.76 10.86 -17.11
CA MET A 593 -9.40 9.72 -16.46
C MET A 593 -10.65 9.31 -17.23
N MET A 594 -11.22 8.16 -16.91
CA MET A 594 -12.49 7.71 -17.42
C MET A 594 -13.56 7.97 -16.36
N ALA A 595 -14.44 8.94 -16.58
CA ALA A 595 -15.64 9.17 -15.77
C ALA A 595 -16.81 8.32 -16.28
N LEU A 596 -17.86 8.21 -15.47
CA LEU A 596 -19.11 7.54 -15.83
C LEU A 596 -20.24 8.56 -15.73
N GLU A 597 -20.99 8.77 -16.81
CA GLU A 597 -22.13 9.68 -16.84
C GLU A 597 -23.44 8.92 -16.96
N THR A 598 -24.45 9.39 -16.23
CA THR A 598 -25.79 8.81 -16.22
C THR A 598 -26.82 9.83 -15.73
N GLU A 599 -28.10 9.45 -15.78
CA GLU A 599 -29.16 10.17 -15.08
C GLU A 599 -29.74 9.31 -13.97
N GLU A 600 -29.64 9.81 -12.73
CA GLU A 600 -30.09 9.12 -11.52
C GLU A 600 -31.32 9.77 -10.90
N TYR A 601 -32.04 9.01 -10.09
CA TYR A 601 -33.14 9.56 -9.33
C TYR A 601 -32.63 10.49 -8.24
N THR A 602 -33.28 11.67 -8.12
CA THR A 602 -33.09 12.56 -6.98
C THR A 602 -34.40 12.72 -6.26
N ILE A 603 -34.35 12.64 -4.92
CA ILE A 603 -35.53 12.84 -4.06
C ILE A 603 -35.56 14.30 -3.65
N ASP A 604 -36.75 14.93 -3.73
CA ASP A 604 -36.96 16.26 -3.17
C ASP A 604 -37.14 16.16 -1.64
N ARG A 605 -36.19 16.70 -0.91
CA ARG A 605 -36.18 16.78 0.57
C ARG A 605 -36.27 18.23 1.06
N SER A 606 -36.82 19.13 0.27
CA SER A 606 -36.96 20.55 0.66
C SER A 606 -37.74 20.77 1.96
N GLU A 607 -38.67 19.87 2.31
CA GLU A 607 -39.42 19.89 3.58
C GLU A 607 -38.78 19.06 4.72
N PHE A 608 -37.61 18.49 4.48
CA PHE A 608 -36.92 17.69 5.51
C PHE A 608 -36.23 18.61 6.50
N ASP A 609 -36.55 18.46 7.79
CA ASP A 609 -35.83 19.17 8.84
C ASP A 609 -34.51 18.46 9.15
N ARG A 610 -33.41 19.01 8.69
CA ARG A 610 -32.06 18.45 8.88
C ARG A 610 -31.57 18.46 10.33
N ASN A 611 -32.21 19.23 11.18
CA ASN A 611 -31.89 19.31 12.62
C ASN A 611 -32.69 18.29 13.46
N ALA A 612 -33.73 17.69 12.89
CA ALA A 612 -34.54 16.70 13.60
C ALA A 612 -33.87 15.32 13.54
N LEU A 613 -33.59 14.70 14.69
CA LEU A 613 -33.03 13.35 14.77
C LEU A 613 -34.02 12.32 14.21
N TYR A 614 -35.30 12.47 14.43
CA TYR A 614 -36.40 11.64 13.93
C TYR A 614 -37.53 12.51 13.43
N GLN A 615 -38.13 12.16 12.29
CA GLN A 615 -39.30 12.83 11.75
C GLN A 615 -40.18 11.85 10.96
N PRO A 616 -41.50 12.15 10.81
CA PRO A 616 -42.37 11.33 9.98
C PRO A 616 -41.84 11.22 8.55
N LEU A 617 -41.86 10.02 7.97
CA LEU A 617 -41.56 9.82 6.56
C LEU A 617 -42.62 10.55 5.72
N LYS A 618 -42.20 11.52 4.92
CA LYS A 618 -43.02 12.19 3.92
C LYS A 618 -42.52 11.75 2.54
N TYR A 619 -43.45 11.47 1.66
CA TYR A 619 -43.12 11.21 0.26
C TYR A 619 -42.92 12.56 -0.44
N HIS A 620 -41.74 12.72 -1.02
CA HIS A 620 -41.39 13.84 -1.86
C HIS A 620 -41.23 13.34 -3.30
N GLY A 621 -41.48 14.18 -4.28
CA GLY A 621 -41.35 13.80 -5.67
C GLY A 621 -39.93 13.33 -6.02
N MET A 622 -39.85 12.41 -6.96
CA MET A 622 -38.57 12.01 -7.57
C MET A 622 -38.42 12.66 -8.93
N SER A 623 -37.22 13.09 -9.27
CA SER A 623 -36.85 13.55 -10.60
C SER A 623 -35.54 12.95 -11.05
N ARG A 624 -35.30 12.86 -12.35
CA ARG A 624 -33.99 12.45 -12.85
C ARG A 624 -33.07 13.66 -12.98
N LYS A 625 -31.83 13.50 -12.58
CA LYS A 625 -30.77 14.50 -12.70
C LYS A 625 -29.52 13.85 -13.25
N HIS A 626 -28.76 14.62 -14.00
CA HIS A 626 -27.43 14.21 -14.46
C HIS A 626 -26.50 14.03 -13.26
N VAL A 627 -25.77 12.91 -13.27
CA VAL A 627 -24.76 12.54 -12.29
C VAL A 627 -23.51 12.05 -13.03
N ARG A 628 -22.37 12.58 -12.65
CA ARG A 628 -21.06 12.09 -13.07
C ARG A 628 -20.39 11.41 -11.91
N LEU A 629 -19.87 10.21 -12.14
CA LEU A 629 -19.01 9.50 -11.18
C LEU A 629 -17.58 9.56 -11.71
N ILE A 630 -16.65 9.87 -10.82
CA ILE A 630 -15.22 9.86 -11.11
C ILE A 630 -14.52 8.70 -10.37
N PRO A 631 -13.37 8.21 -10.86
CA PRO A 631 -12.60 7.25 -10.09
C PRO A 631 -12.25 7.79 -8.69
N TYR A 632 -12.43 6.97 -7.66
CA TYR A 632 -12.20 7.36 -6.27
C TYR A 632 -10.80 7.93 -6.03
N TYR A 633 -9.77 7.48 -6.76
CA TYR A 633 -8.43 8.06 -6.61
C TYR A 633 -8.34 9.54 -6.99
N ALA A 634 -9.31 10.08 -7.72
CA ALA A 634 -9.27 11.44 -8.25
C ALA A 634 -10.07 12.47 -7.41
N TRP A 635 -10.83 12.04 -6.40
CA TRP A 635 -11.64 12.95 -5.59
C TRP A 635 -10.79 13.94 -4.77
N ASP A 636 -11.40 15.01 -4.26
CA ASP A 636 -10.77 16.08 -3.46
C ASP A 636 -9.59 16.79 -4.18
N ASN A 637 -9.64 16.87 -5.52
CA ASN A 637 -8.71 17.67 -6.32
C ASN A 637 -9.37 18.91 -6.93
N ARG A 638 -10.61 19.21 -6.54
CA ARG A 638 -11.40 20.37 -6.93
C ARG A 638 -11.85 21.14 -5.68
N ASP A 639 -12.84 22.00 -5.79
CA ASP A 639 -13.37 22.76 -4.65
C ASP A 639 -13.93 21.81 -3.57
N TYR A 640 -13.81 22.25 -2.32
CA TYR A 640 -14.32 21.48 -1.17
C TYR A 640 -15.83 21.23 -1.31
N GLY A 641 -16.26 20.00 -1.12
CA GLY A 641 -17.65 19.58 -1.21
C GLY A 641 -17.87 18.19 -0.62
N GLU A 642 -19.10 17.70 -0.74
CA GLU A 642 -19.42 16.33 -0.36
C GLU A 642 -18.76 15.33 -1.32
N MET A 643 -18.56 14.12 -0.81
CA MET A 643 -18.16 12.95 -1.61
C MET A 643 -18.87 11.70 -1.09
N ARG A 644 -19.27 10.81 -2.00
CA ARG A 644 -19.94 9.56 -1.66
C ARG A 644 -19.56 8.44 -2.62
N ILE A 645 -19.39 7.22 -2.07
CA ILE A 645 -19.15 5.97 -2.83
C ILE A 645 -20.41 5.10 -2.84
N TRP A 646 -21.06 4.94 -1.69
CA TRP A 646 -22.23 4.09 -1.52
C TRP A 646 -23.51 4.89 -1.66
N PHE A 647 -24.38 4.50 -2.58
CA PHE A 647 -25.63 5.18 -2.87
C PHE A 647 -26.83 4.27 -2.59
N PRO A 648 -27.91 4.80 -2.00
CA PRO A 648 -29.15 4.05 -1.89
C PRO A 648 -29.65 3.66 -3.29
N VAL A 649 -30.31 2.50 -3.37
CA VAL A 649 -30.88 1.97 -4.61
C VAL A 649 -32.35 2.28 -4.66
N ALA A 650 -32.83 2.85 -5.76
CA ALA A 650 -34.24 3.02 -6.03
C ALA A 650 -34.81 1.70 -6.59
N TYR A 651 -35.64 1.04 -5.80
CA TYR A 651 -36.41 -0.11 -6.27
C TYR A 651 -37.70 0.40 -6.92
N THR A 652 -37.68 0.58 -8.24
CA THR A 652 -38.91 0.85 -8.99
C THR A 652 -39.65 -0.47 -9.22
N VAL A 653 -40.88 -0.55 -8.69
CA VAL A 653 -41.80 -1.68 -8.93
C VAL A 653 -42.47 -1.54 -10.29
#